data_75402ddad82e5a118c9fc8523a26a65b
#
_entry.id   75402ddad82e5a118c9fc8523a26a65b
#
_cell.length_a   1.000
_cell.length_b   1.000
_cell.length_c   1.000
_cell.angle_alpha   90.00
_cell.angle_beta   90.00
_cell.angle_gamma   90.00
#
_symmetry.space_group_name_H-M   'P 1'
#
loop_
_entity.id
_entity.type
_entity.pdbx_description
1 polymer ?
#
loop_
_entity_poly.entity_id
_entity_poly.type
_entity_poly.pdbx_seq_one_letter_code
_entity_poly.pdbx_strand_id
1 'polypeptide(L)'
;MKNLFWVMLFLLCLSCVSFGSGSARADSGLYVKAVENMPEDFILGMDVSSVIALENAGVRYRDAAGAERDLFGLLKESGVDWIRVRVWVDPFDAEGHGFGGGNNDAKTAVRIGMRAAAAGQRLMVDFHASDFWADPSKQMVPRAWQGMTLEEKAEALRDHVTATLEALKENGADVGMVQIGNETNGWFCGEKDWDAIVTLMRAGAGAVRAVFPEARVCVHFTNPENGDALRSWAGELRRRELDYDVFATSYYPYWHGTLENLTQVLSDVREISGKDVMVAETSYAWTLEDGDFSGNTIGEGGAYEHPWVFSVQGQANAVRDVADAVVRAGGIGLFYWEGAWVPTGGSTWEENHQLWETFGTGWASSWAGVYDPEDAGKYYGGSACDNQAMFDFTARALESLQVFRLLRDGQEAEILPVALEDAEVLVPSGGKIQLPETVEAVMTDNSRSRVEVSWRGEMLSSVDTSHEGQYTISGTAAGLPVRCRVLVASPNRLLNGGFEDPDVSMWRATDLGQTDQLYREEKAVDSLEGKAHWHFYSAPAGSVKFTLEQDVTDLPAGKYAYEISVMGGDCGAQTVYSYLLINGEEARRCETEMTRWDEWHTAVIRDVSVPEGARVTVGLYVECAGPGAWGKIDAAILK
;
A
#
# COMPACT_ATOMS: atom_id res chain seq x y z
N MET A 1 -45.23 -56.49 23.26
CA MET A 1 -43.96 -57.23 23.09
C MET A 1 -43.06 -56.28 22.26
N LYS A 2 -42.27 -55.49 22.96
CA LYS A 2 -40.83 -55.59 23.11
C LYS A 2 -40.09 -55.65 21.74
N ASN A 3 -39.45 -54.56 21.32
CA ASN A 3 -38.01 -54.57 21.11
C ASN A 3 -37.49 -53.11 21.02
N LEU A 4 -36.63 -52.85 21.96
CA LEU A 4 -35.80 -51.65 22.13
C LEU A 4 -34.69 -51.71 21.08
N PHE A 5 -34.54 -50.64 20.24
CA PHE A 5 -33.33 -50.44 19.46
C PHE A 5 -32.63 -49.17 19.96
N TRP A 6 -31.45 -49.39 20.53
CA TRP A 6 -30.49 -48.34 20.87
C TRP A 6 -29.87 -47.77 19.59
N VAL A 7 -30.05 -46.49 19.32
CA VAL A 7 -29.26 -45.75 18.33
C VAL A 7 -28.23 -44.95 19.11
N MET A 8 -27.00 -45.37 19.05
CA MET A 8 -25.82 -44.62 19.48
C MET A 8 -25.61 -43.43 18.54
N LEU A 9 -25.87 -42.24 19.03
CA LEU A 9 -25.56 -41.00 18.34
C LEU A 9 -24.06 -40.69 18.56
N PHE A 10 -23.23 -40.93 17.56
CA PHE A 10 -21.87 -40.41 17.52
C PHE A 10 -21.95 -38.91 17.22
N LEU A 11 -21.81 -38.06 18.25
CA LEU A 11 -21.52 -36.66 18.11
C LEU A 11 -20.05 -36.53 17.65
N LEU A 12 -19.84 -36.35 16.36
CA LEU A 12 -18.61 -35.76 15.84
C LEU A 12 -18.62 -34.27 16.23
N CYS A 13 -17.89 -33.94 17.29
CA CYS A 13 -17.45 -32.58 17.51
C CYS A 13 -16.43 -32.22 16.39
N LEU A 14 -16.90 -31.60 15.31
CA LEU A 14 -16.03 -30.77 14.49
C LEU A 14 -15.68 -29.56 15.34
N SER A 15 -14.55 -29.60 16.01
CA SER A 15 -13.88 -28.41 16.49
C SER A 15 -13.38 -27.67 15.25
N CYS A 16 -14.14 -26.68 14.78
CA CYS A 16 -13.62 -25.59 13.95
C CYS A 16 -12.54 -24.90 14.79
N VAL A 17 -11.29 -25.22 14.53
CA VAL A 17 -10.18 -24.40 14.98
C VAL A 17 -10.21 -23.19 14.07
N SER A 18 -10.90 -22.15 14.50
CA SER A 18 -10.72 -20.80 13.99
C SER A 18 -9.26 -20.44 14.24
N PHE A 19 -8.46 -20.32 13.19
CA PHE A 19 -7.16 -19.68 13.28
C PHE A 19 -7.44 -18.21 13.56
N GLY A 20 -7.44 -17.86 14.85
CA GLY A 20 -7.50 -16.47 15.26
C GLY A 20 -6.24 -15.77 14.76
N SER A 21 -6.42 -14.72 13.96
CA SER A 21 -5.46 -13.64 13.82
C SER A 21 -4.95 -13.29 15.21
N GLY A 22 -3.63 -13.28 15.39
CA GLY A 22 -3.03 -13.06 16.68
C GLY A 22 -3.49 -11.72 17.27
N SER A 23 -4.41 -11.78 18.21
CA SER A 23 -4.76 -10.62 19.02
C SER A 23 -3.54 -10.21 19.82
N ALA A 24 -3.07 -8.98 19.62
CA ALA A 24 -2.11 -8.36 20.51
C ALA A 24 -2.53 -8.59 21.98
N ARG A 25 -1.57 -8.88 22.83
CA ARG A 25 -1.81 -9.06 24.27
C ARG A 25 -2.51 -7.82 24.83
N ALA A 26 -3.72 -8.00 25.33
CA ALA A 26 -4.60 -6.94 25.80
C ALA A 26 -4.15 -6.24 27.10
N ASP A 27 -3.04 -6.67 27.72
CA ASP A 27 -2.64 -6.23 29.07
C ASP A 27 -1.38 -5.35 29.13
N SER A 28 -0.77 -4.97 27.97
CA SER A 28 0.51 -4.23 28.02
C SER A 28 0.39 -2.71 27.88
N GLY A 29 -0.77 -2.19 27.46
CA GLY A 29 -0.94 -0.78 27.06
C GLY A 29 -0.14 -0.42 25.80
N LEU A 30 -0.38 0.77 25.24
CA LEU A 30 0.41 1.28 24.13
C LEU A 30 1.80 1.71 24.57
N TYR A 31 2.81 1.35 23.77
CA TYR A 31 4.11 2.01 23.78
C TYR A 31 4.10 3.19 22.80
N VAL A 32 4.30 4.41 23.28
CA VAL A 32 4.41 5.61 22.45
C VAL A 32 5.61 6.42 22.90
N LYS A 33 6.65 6.48 22.06
CA LYS A 33 7.78 7.36 22.30
C LYS A 33 7.37 8.80 22.03
N ALA A 34 7.62 9.72 22.97
CA ALA A 34 7.35 11.14 22.76
C ALA A 34 8.02 11.67 21.47
N VAL A 35 7.37 12.57 20.78
CA VAL A 35 7.94 13.30 19.64
C VAL A 35 8.76 14.48 20.16
N GLU A 36 10.05 14.44 19.88
CA GLU A 36 10.97 15.47 20.36
C GLU A 36 10.72 16.82 19.69
N ASN A 37 10.76 17.91 20.46
CA ASN A 37 10.58 19.28 19.99
C ASN A 37 9.22 19.56 19.31
N MET A 38 8.19 18.80 19.60
CA MET A 38 6.84 19.07 19.08
C MET A 38 6.35 20.44 19.59
N PRO A 39 5.96 21.37 18.68
CA PRO A 39 5.42 22.67 19.09
C PRO A 39 4.14 22.53 19.92
N GLU A 40 3.91 23.44 20.88
CA GLU A 40 2.68 23.42 21.71
C GLU A 40 1.40 23.57 20.87
N ASP A 41 1.46 24.32 19.77
CA ASP A 41 0.37 24.57 18.84
C ASP A 41 0.35 23.62 17.64
N PHE A 42 1.12 22.51 17.69
CA PHE A 42 1.10 21.49 16.64
C PHE A 42 -0.30 20.91 16.49
N ILE A 43 -0.85 20.99 15.28
CA ILE A 43 -2.21 20.57 14.96
C ILE A 43 -2.30 19.04 14.98
N LEU A 44 -3.20 18.53 15.82
CA LEU A 44 -3.57 17.11 15.88
C LEU A 44 -5.04 16.99 15.45
N GLY A 45 -5.25 16.55 14.21
CA GLY A 45 -6.56 16.54 13.59
C GLY A 45 -7.02 15.16 13.14
N MET A 46 -8.32 15.05 12.90
CA MET A 46 -8.94 13.88 12.31
C MET A 46 -10.05 14.28 11.33
N ASP A 47 -10.04 13.70 10.14
CA ASP A 47 -11.19 13.74 9.23
C ASP A 47 -12.28 12.79 9.74
N VAL A 48 -13.51 13.28 9.81
CA VAL A 48 -14.69 12.49 10.22
C VAL A 48 -15.89 12.82 9.32
N SER A 49 -15.63 13.08 8.06
CA SER A 49 -16.63 13.51 7.08
C SER A 49 -17.81 12.54 6.95
N SER A 50 -17.59 11.24 7.12
CA SER A 50 -18.61 10.18 7.02
C SER A 50 -19.54 10.09 8.24
N VAL A 51 -19.21 10.74 9.38
CA VAL A 51 -19.88 10.52 10.69
C VAL A 51 -21.40 10.68 10.66
N ILE A 52 -21.91 11.72 9.95
CA ILE A 52 -23.35 12.01 9.93
C ILE A 52 -24.13 10.90 9.21
N ALA A 53 -23.59 10.37 8.12
CA ALA A 53 -24.18 9.25 7.40
C ALA A 53 -24.20 7.98 8.25
N LEU A 54 -23.07 7.68 8.90
CA LEU A 54 -22.91 6.52 9.78
C LEU A 54 -23.88 6.55 10.96
N GLU A 55 -23.99 7.68 11.66
CA GLU A 55 -24.92 7.84 12.77
C GLU A 55 -26.41 7.76 12.34
N ASN A 56 -26.73 8.28 11.14
CA ASN A 56 -28.06 8.14 10.54
C ASN A 56 -28.39 6.67 10.21
N ALA A 57 -27.38 5.88 9.81
CA ALA A 57 -27.50 4.44 9.57
C ALA A 57 -27.54 3.60 10.85
N GLY A 58 -27.37 4.23 12.02
CA GLY A 58 -27.49 3.58 13.32
C GLY A 58 -26.18 3.29 14.03
N VAL A 59 -25.02 3.68 13.48
CA VAL A 59 -23.75 3.56 14.18
C VAL A 59 -23.75 4.36 15.48
N ARG A 60 -23.20 3.76 16.55
CA ARG A 60 -23.05 4.39 17.87
C ARG A 60 -21.63 4.15 18.36
N TYR A 61 -20.89 5.24 18.48
CA TYR A 61 -19.51 5.17 18.95
C TYR A 61 -19.45 4.86 20.43
N ARG A 62 -18.44 4.10 20.82
CA ARG A 62 -18.19 3.65 22.19
C ARG A 62 -16.77 3.94 22.60
N ASP A 63 -16.55 4.22 23.87
CA ASP A 63 -15.21 4.27 24.44
C ASP A 63 -14.59 2.86 24.53
N ALA A 64 -13.33 2.78 24.93
CA ALA A 64 -12.62 1.51 25.08
C ALA A 64 -13.24 0.57 26.11
N ALA A 65 -14.04 1.09 27.07
CA ALA A 65 -14.81 0.29 28.03
C ALA A 65 -16.15 -0.22 27.46
N GLY A 66 -16.54 0.24 26.25
CA GLY A 66 -17.78 -0.13 25.56
C GLY A 66 -19.00 0.74 25.91
N ALA A 67 -18.82 1.83 26.66
CA ALA A 67 -19.90 2.77 26.92
C ALA A 67 -20.15 3.69 25.71
N GLU A 68 -21.40 3.87 25.31
CA GLU A 68 -21.78 4.78 24.23
C GLU A 68 -21.42 6.23 24.56
N ARG A 69 -20.76 6.91 23.62
CA ARG A 69 -20.25 8.28 23.76
C ARG A 69 -20.52 9.10 22.50
N ASP A 70 -20.63 10.41 22.64
CA ASP A 70 -20.50 11.32 21.50
C ASP A 70 -19.09 11.27 20.91
N LEU A 71 -19.00 11.11 19.58
CA LEU A 71 -17.70 10.97 18.89
C LEU A 71 -16.79 12.16 19.14
N PHE A 72 -17.28 13.40 19.01
CA PHE A 72 -16.44 14.60 19.11
C PHE A 72 -15.86 14.77 20.52
N GLY A 73 -16.65 14.49 21.56
CA GLY A 73 -16.18 14.46 22.93
C GLY A 73 -15.12 13.39 23.16
N LEU A 74 -15.30 12.19 22.59
CA LEU A 74 -14.34 11.09 22.68
C LEU A 74 -13.02 11.42 21.98
N LEU A 75 -13.09 12.02 20.79
CA LEU A 75 -11.92 12.48 20.04
C LEU A 75 -11.16 13.58 20.80
N LYS A 76 -11.87 14.56 21.38
CA LYS A 76 -11.26 15.63 22.19
C LYS A 76 -10.53 15.09 23.41
N GLU A 77 -11.13 14.16 24.14
CA GLU A 77 -10.52 13.49 25.30
C GLU A 77 -9.27 12.69 24.89
N SER A 78 -9.23 12.20 23.66
CA SER A 78 -8.09 11.45 23.10
C SER A 78 -6.98 12.36 22.53
N GLY A 79 -7.14 13.69 22.57
CA GLY A 79 -6.13 14.65 22.13
C GLY A 79 -6.30 15.14 20.69
N VAL A 80 -7.43 14.83 20.03
CA VAL A 80 -7.77 15.37 18.71
C VAL A 80 -8.38 16.76 18.88
N ASP A 81 -7.62 17.79 18.53
CA ASP A 81 -8.01 19.19 18.72
C ASP A 81 -8.63 19.84 17.49
N TRP A 82 -8.50 19.20 16.34
CA TRP A 82 -9.04 19.68 15.07
C TRP A 82 -9.84 18.59 14.38
N ILE A 83 -10.92 19.02 13.72
CA ILE A 83 -11.74 18.18 12.85
C ILE A 83 -11.58 18.67 11.41
N ARG A 84 -11.38 17.75 10.47
CA ARG A 84 -11.43 18.03 9.05
C ARG A 84 -12.74 17.52 8.48
N VAL A 85 -13.34 18.27 7.57
CA VAL A 85 -14.56 17.90 6.85
C VAL A 85 -14.45 18.31 5.39
N ARG A 86 -14.66 17.37 4.47
CA ARG A 86 -14.78 17.66 3.04
C ARG A 86 -16.12 18.27 2.70
N VAL A 87 -16.16 19.05 1.63
CA VAL A 87 -17.39 19.69 1.11
C VAL A 87 -17.41 19.54 -0.41
N TRP A 88 -18.45 18.89 -0.91
CA TRP A 88 -18.80 18.80 -2.32
C TRP A 88 -19.85 19.88 -2.68
N VAL A 89 -19.97 20.20 -3.98
CA VAL A 89 -20.88 21.24 -4.45
C VAL A 89 -22.34 20.76 -4.39
N ASP A 90 -22.61 19.58 -5.00
CA ASP A 90 -23.95 18.97 -4.99
C ASP A 90 -23.83 17.43 -5.12
N PRO A 91 -23.61 16.71 -4.01
CA PRO A 91 -23.41 15.25 -4.01
C PRO A 91 -24.72 14.46 -4.07
N PHE A 92 -25.71 14.92 -4.85
CA PHE A 92 -27.01 14.27 -4.98
C PHE A 92 -27.46 14.23 -6.44
N ASP A 93 -28.24 13.21 -6.81
CA ASP A 93 -28.93 13.20 -8.11
C ASP A 93 -30.15 14.14 -8.13
N ALA A 94 -30.87 14.18 -9.25
CA ALA A 94 -32.04 15.07 -9.41
C ALA A 94 -33.23 14.67 -8.51
N GLU A 95 -33.29 13.45 -8.06
CA GLU A 95 -34.30 12.88 -7.17
C GLU A 95 -33.91 13.02 -5.68
N GLY A 96 -32.67 13.46 -5.39
CA GLY A 96 -32.15 13.68 -4.05
C GLY A 96 -31.47 12.45 -3.43
N HIS A 97 -31.10 11.44 -4.23
CA HIS A 97 -30.31 10.32 -3.73
C HIS A 97 -28.85 10.75 -3.62
N GLY A 98 -28.24 10.44 -2.46
CA GLY A 98 -26.86 10.81 -2.18
C GLY A 98 -25.85 9.92 -2.89
N PHE A 99 -24.69 10.48 -3.24
CA PHE A 99 -23.63 9.78 -3.97
C PHE A 99 -22.77 8.86 -3.09
N GLY A 100 -22.88 8.93 -1.78
CA GLY A 100 -22.04 8.17 -0.85
C GLY A 100 -20.95 9.03 -0.21
N GLY A 101 -19.96 8.38 0.43
CA GLY A 101 -18.86 9.07 1.11
C GLY A 101 -19.29 10.07 2.16
N GLY A 102 -20.43 9.86 2.82
CA GLY A 102 -21.00 10.78 3.80
C GLY A 102 -21.99 11.82 3.23
N ASN A 103 -22.19 11.87 1.90
CA ASN A 103 -23.04 12.86 1.21
C ASN A 103 -22.70 14.30 1.64
N ASN A 104 -21.43 14.64 1.61
CA ASN A 104 -20.85 15.82 2.24
C ASN A 104 -21.14 17.11 1.47
N ASP A 105 -22.31 17.68 1.68
CA ASP A 105 -22.67 19.03 1.25
C ASP A 105 -22.38 20.07 2.35
N ALA A 106 -22.63 21.34 2.04
CA ALA A 106 -22.47 22.44 3.00
C ALA A 106 -23.30 22.23 4.30
N LYS A 107 -24.49 21.61 4.23
CA LYS A 107 -25.35 21.38 5.41
C LYS A 107 -24.75 20.32 6.32
N THR A 108 -24.18 19.27 5.74
CA THR A 108 -23.46 18.23 6.48
C THR A 108 -22.23 18.80 7.17
N ALA A 109 -21.46 19.65 6.48
CA ALA A 109 -20.32 20.35 7.07
C ALA A 109 -20.72 21.26 8.23
N VAL A 110 -21.84 21.99 8.13
CA VAL A 110 -22.38 22.81 9.24
C VAL A 110 -22.72 21.94 10.46
N ARG A 111 -23.37 20.80 10.27
CA ARG A 111 -23.71 19.88 11.38
C ARG A 111 -22.44 19.36 12.08
N ILE A 112 -21.40 19.00 11.31
CA ILE A 112 -20.11 18.56 11.85
C ILE A 112 -19.43 19.72 12.59
N GLY A 113 -19.34 20.90 11.96
CA GLY A 113 -18.70 22.08 12.54
C GLY A 113 -19.33 22.55 13.86
N MET A 114 -20.66 22.52 13.97
CA MET A 114 -21.36 22.82 15.23
C MET A 114 -20.97 21.85 16.36
N ARG A 115 -20.86 20.54 16.05
CA ARG A 115 -20.51 19.53 17.04
C ARG A 115 -19.03 19.63 17.44
N ALA A 116 -18.14 19.87 16.46
CA ALA A 116 -16.72 20.13 16.75
C ALA A 116 -16.54 21.33 17.68
N ALA A 117 -17.19 22.45 17.39
CA ALA A 117 -17.16 23.65 18.22
C ALA A 117 -17.73 23.39 19.64
N ALA A 118 -18.83 22.63 19.75
CA ALA A 118 -19.42 22.26 21.04
C ALA A 118 -18.47 21.39 21.89
N ALA A 119 -17.62 20.58 21.25
CA ALA A 119 -16.56 19.79 21.90
C ALA A 119 -15.27 20.58 22.13
N GLY A 120 -15.20 21.86 21.72
CA GLY A 120 -13.99 22.70 21.82
C GLY A 120 -12.89 22.31 20.85
N GLN A 121 -13.28 21.87 19.65
CA GLN A 121 -12.37 21.52 18.54
C GLN A 121 -12.51 22.56 17.43
N ARG A 122 -11.40 22.87 16.76
CA ARG A 122 -11.40 23.73 15.58
C ARG A 122 -11.71 22.94 14.32
N LEU A 123 -12.17 23.65 13.29
CA LEU A 123 -12.56 23.02 12.03
C LEU A 123 -11.58 23.40 10.89
N MET A 124 -11.18 22.40 10.13
CA MET A 124 -10.61 22.54 8.79
C MET A 124 -11.68 22.11 7.78
N VAL A 125 -12.02 23.02 6.86
CA VAL A 125 -13.01 22.77 5.80
C VAL A 125 -12.28 22.50 4.51
N ASP A 126 -12.56 21.36 3.88
CA ASP A 126 -11.91 20.92 2.64
C ASP A 126 -12.87 21.00 1.43
N PHE A 127 -12.67 21.97 0.56
CA PHE A 127 -13.47 22.16 -0.64
C PHE A 127 -12.89 21.40 -1.82
N HIS A 128 -13.58 20.37 -2.30
CA HIS A 128 -13.15 19.60 -3.47
C HIS A 128 -13.38 20.30 -4.81
N ALA A 129 -14.29 21.28 -4.89
CA ALA A 129 -14.74 21.93 -6.13
C ALA A 129 -15.24 20.94 -7.19
N SER A 130 -15.95 19.91 -6.73
CA SER A 130 -16.58 18.85 -7.52
C SER A 130 -17.89 18.43 -6.82
N ASP A 131 -18.72 17.63 -7.48
CA ASP A 131 -19.94 17.07 -6.87
C ASP A 131 -19.67 15.78 -6.11
N PHE A 132 -18.50 15.18 -6.26
CA PHE A 132 -18.08 13.96 -5.59
C PHE A 132 -16.55 13.94 -5.39
N TRP A 133 -15.95 12.78 -5.18
CA TRP A 133 -14.51 12.68 -4.94
C TRP A 133 -13.68 13.41 -5.99
N ALA A 134 -12.72 14.20 -5.51
CA ALA A 134 -11.65 14.79 -6.29
C ALA A 134 -10.32 14.28 -5.76
N ASP A 135 -9.47 13.76 -6.65
CA ASP A 135 -8.17 13.17 -6.37
C ASP A 135 -7.23 13.38 -7.58
N PRO A 136 -5.97 12.92 -7.56
CA PRO A 136 -5.04 13.12 -8.67
C PRO A 136 -5.48 12.53 -10.00
N SER A 137 -6.37 11.53 -9.99
CA SER A 137 -6.88 10.89 -11.20
C SER A 137 -8.11 11.61 -11.77
N LYS A 138 -8.81 12.38 -10.94
CA LYS A 138 -10.06 13.07 -11.33
C LYS A 138 -10.29 14.36 -10.55
N GLN A 139 -10.40 15.47 -11.28
CA GLN A 139 -10.75 16.79 -10.79
C GLN A 139 -11.93 17.32 -11.63
N MET A 140 -13.05 16.64 -11.50
CA MET A 140 -14.21 16.84 -12.37
C MET A 140 -14.93 18.14 -12.04
N VAL A 141 -15.40 18.83 -13.09
CA VAL A 141 -16.21 20.05 -12.94
C VAL A 141 -17.58 19.69 -12.38
N PRO A 142 -18.09 20.39 -11.34
CA PRO A 142 -19.46 20.22 -10.86
C PRO A 142 -20.48 20.31 -12.00
N ARG A 143 -21.54 19.52 -11.95
CA ARG A 143 -22.58 19.51 -13.01
C ARG A 143 -23.14 20.90 -13.27
N ALA A 144 -23.37 21.68 -12.21
CA ALA A 144 -23.90 23.03 -12.33
C ALA A 144 -22.92 24.02 -12.99
N TRP A 145 -21.61 23.68 -13.07
CA TRP A 145 -20.57 24.56 -13.63
C TRP A 145 -20.06 24.07 -14.99
N GLN A 146 -20.64 23.00 -15.53
CA GLN A 146 -20.28 22.49 -16.86
C GLN A 146 -20.59 23.52 -17.94
N GLY A 147 -19.62 23.76 -18.84
CA GLY A 147 -19.74 24.73 -19.92
C GLY A 147 -19.48 26.19 -19.52
N MET A 148 -19.21 26.48 -18.25
CA MET A 148 -18.80 27.80 -17.79
C MET A 148 -17.39 28.16 -18.27
N THR A 149 -17.15 29.43 -18.51
CA THR A 149 -15.80 30.00 -18.70
C THR A 149 -15.00 29.90 -17.40
N LEU A 150 -13.69 30.15 -17.46
CA LEU A 150 -12.83 30.20 -16.29
C LEU A 150 -13.30 31.24 -15.26
N GLU A 151 -13.68 32.44 -15.74
CA GLU A 151 -14.18 33.54 -14.90
C GLU A 151 -15.48 33.15 -14.20
N GLU A 152 -16.43 32.55 -14.93
CA GLU A 152 -17.69 32.05 -14.35
C GLU A 152 -17.46 30.95 -13.33
N LYS A 153 -16.54 29.99 -13.59
CA LYS A 153 -16.16 28.98 -12.59
C LYS A 153 -15.51 29.58 -11.34
N ALA A 154 -14.65 30.59 -11.52
CA ALA A 154 -14.02 31.28 -10.40
C ALA A 154 -15.05 32.05 -9.54
N GLU A 155 -16.07 32.65 -10.16
CA GLU A 155 -17.18 33.29 -9.46
C GLU A 155 -18.04 32.24 -8.72
N ALA A 156 -18.43 31.15 -9.38
CA ALA A 156 -19.20 30.06 -8.79
C ALA A 156 -18.47 29.40 -7.60
N LEU A 157 -17.17 29.17 -7.70
CA LEU A 157 -16.34 28.67 -6.60
C LEU A 157 -16.30 29.66 -5.43
N ARG A 158 -16.09 30.96 -5.71
CA ARG A 158 -16.13 32.01 -4.68
C ARG A 158 -17.46 32.00 -3.94
N ASP A 159 -18.58 31.97 -4.69
CA ASP A 159 -19.93 32.00 -4.13
C ASP A 159 -20.21 30.76 -3.28
N HIS A 160 -19.83 29.56 -3.75
CA HIS A 160 -19.97 28.31 -3.02
C HIS A 160 -19.16 28.32 -1.72
N VAL A 161 -17.89 28.72 -1.75
CA VAL A 161 -17.03 28.84 -0.56
C VAL A 161 -17.60 29.89 0.40
N THR A 162 -17.99 31.07 -0.10
CA THR A 162 -18.58 32.14 0.73
C THR A 162 -19.84 31.67 1.43
N ALA A 163 -20.82 31.13 0.69
CA ALA A 163 -22.09 30.68 1.27
C ALA A 163 -21.90 29.59 2.31
N THR A 164 -21.01 28.63 2.07
CA THR A 164 -20.71 27.54 3.02
C THR A 164 -20.06 28.10 4.29
N LEU A 165 -19.08 28.98 4.15
CA LEU A 165 -18.38 29.58 5.29
C LEU A 165 -19.27 30.52 6.10
N GLU A 166 -20.14 31.29 5.46
CA GLU A 166 -21.16 32.11 6.14
C GLU A 166 -22.12 31.22 6.95
N ALA A 167 -22.61 30.13 6.37
CA ALA A 167 -23.46 29.18 7.07
C ALA A 167 -22.74 28.55 8.29
N LEU A 168 -21.48 28.16 8.17
CA LEU A 168 -20.67 27.68 9.30
C LEU A 168 -20.52 28.74 10.38
N LYS A 169 -20.24 30.00 10.01
CA LYS A 169 -20.09 31.12 10.93
C LYS A 169 -21.37 31.46 11.66
N GLU A 170 -22.49 31.50 10.96
CA GLU A 170 -23.84 31.76 11.54
C GLU A 170 -24.25 30.69 12.53
N ASN A 171 -23.79 29.44 12.34
CA ASN A 171 -24.04 28.30 13.21
C ASN A 171 -22.96 28.06 14.28
N GLY A 172 -21.98 28.98 14.41
CA GLY A 172 -21.04 28.98 15.53
C GLY A 172 -19.89 27.97 15.38
N ALA A 173 -19.59 27.49 14.18
CA ALA A 173 -18.42 26.66 13.94
C ALA A 173 -17.13 27.47 14.10
N ASP A 174 -16.11 26.91 14.75
CA ASP A 174 -14.77 27.52 14.90
C ASP A 174 -13.88 27.11 13.72
N VAL A 175 -14.04 27.82 12.59
CA VAL A 175 -13.25 27.55 11.39
C VAL A 175 -11.85 28.15 11.54
N GLY A 176 -10.84 27.29 11.65
CA GLY A 176 -9.46 27.71 11.81
C GLY A 176 -8.60 27.55 10.54
N MET A 177 -9.04 26.71 9.59
CA MET A 177 -8.36 26.47 8.32
C MET A 177 -9.36 26.13 7.23
N VAL A 178 -9.06 26.55 5.99
CA VAL A 178 -9.87 26.19 4.83
C VAL A 178 -8.95 25.72 3.72
N GLN A 179 -9.15 24.50 3.26
CA GLN A 179 -8.44 23.89 2.15
C GLN A 179 -9.19 24.17 0.85
N ILE A 180 -8.51 24.73 -0.13
CA ILE A 180 -9.05 25.03 -1.45
C ILE A 180 -8.51 24.03 -2.47
N GLY A 181 -9.33 23.04 -2.78
CA GLY A 181 -8.99 21.88 -3.61
C GLY A 181 -8.40 20.73 -2.83
N ASN A 182 -8.76 19.50 -3.21
CA ASN A 182 -8.21 18.28 -2.67
C ASN A 182 -7.27 17.60 -3.66
N GLU A 183 -6.05 17.29 -3.24
CA GLU A 183 -5.03 16.57 -4.02
C GLU A 183 -4.89 17.05 -5.48
N THR A 184 -4.78 18.34 -5.66
CA THR A 184 -4.93 19.00 -6.96
C THR A 184 -3.83 18.70 -7.98
N ASN A 185 -2.67 18.26 -7.58
CA ASN A 185 -1.55 17.72 -8.41
C ASN A 185 -1.40 18.32 -9.84
N GLY A 186 -1.57 19.66 -9.98
CA GLY A 186 -1.53 20.35 -11.27
C GLY A 186 -2.81 20.22 -12.10
N TRP A 187 -3.92 19.83 -11.46
CA TRP A 187 -5.24 19.78 -12.05
C TRP A 187 -6.28 20.23 -11.01
N PHE A 188 -7.19 21.14 -11.34
CA PHE A 188 -8.21 21.62 -10.41
C PHE A 188 -9.50 22.03 -11.13
N CYS A 189 -10.64 21.48 -10.75
CA CYS A 189 -11.96 21.77 -11.31
C CYS A 189 -11.97 21.79 -12.86
N GLY A 190 -11.36 20.75 -13.46
CA GLY A 190 -11.25 20.59 -14.90
C GLY A 190 -10.10 21.37 -15.56
N GLU A 191 -9.45 22.31 -14.87
CA GLU A 191 -8.35 23.10 -15.42
C GLU A 191 -6.98 22.45 -15.15
N LYS A 192 -6.11 22.46 -16.18
CA LYS A 192 -4.74 21.94 -16.12
C LYS A 192 -3.65 23.00 -16.38
N ASP A 193 -4.06 24.18 -16.79
CA ASP A 193 -3.16 25.32 -16.93
C ASP A 193 -2.96 26.00 -15.57
N TRP A 194 -1.71 26.30 -15.22
CA TRP A 194 -1.40 26.87 -13.91
C TRP A 194 -1.96 28.28 -13.69
N ASP A 195 -2.14 29.09 -14.73
CA ASP A 195 -2.77 30.41 -14.58
C ASP A 195 -4.27 30.25 -14.29
N ALA A 196 -4.92 29.27 -14.92
CA ALA A 196 -6.30 28.92 -14.65
C ALA A 196 -6.48 28.32 -13.26
N ILE A 197 -5.65 27.35 -12.86
CA ILE A 197 -5.66 26.75 -11.51
C ILE A 197 -5.53 27.82 -10.43
N VAL A 198 -4.54 28.70 -10.56
CA VAL A 198 -4.30 29.76 -9.57
C VAL A 198 -5.42 30.80 -9.58
N THR A 199 -6.07 31.05 -10.72
CA THR A 199 -7.26 31.92 -10.79
C THR A 199 -8.41 31.35 -9.95
N LEU A 200 -8.68 30.04 -10.04
CA LEU A 200 -9.68 29.36 -9.21
C LEU A 200 -9.28 29.36 -7.73
N MET A 201 -8.05 28.98 -7.40
CA MET A 201 -7.55 28.97 -6.01
C MET A 201 -7.63 30.37 -5.38
N ARG A 202 -7.29 31.44 -6.14
CA ARG A 202 -7.38 32.82 -5.68
C ARG A 202 -8.83 33.26 -5.40
N ALA A 203 -9.79 32.76 -6.18
CA ALA A 203 -11.21 33.03 -5.93
C ALA A 203 -11.68 32.41 -4.60
N GLY A 204 -11.31 31.13 -4.35
CA GLY A 204 -11.59 30.48 -3.08
C GLY A 204 -10.87 31.13 -1.90
N ALA A 205 -9.57 31.40 -2.02
CA ALA A 205 -8.80 32.10 -0.97
C ALA A 205 -9.39 33.46 -0.62
N GLY A 206 -9.80 34.24 -1.62
CA GLY A 206 -10.46 35.54 -1.42
C GLY A 206 -11.77 35.41 -0.63
N ALA A 207 -12.56 34.36 -0.87
CA ALA A 207 -13.78 34.09 -0.08
C ALA A 207 -13.44 33.77 1.39
N VAL A 208 -12.39 32.96 1.64
CA VAL A 208 -11.94 32.68 3.01
C VAL A 208 -11.54 33.93 3.74
N ARG A 209 -10.69 34.78 3.12
CA ARG A 209 -10.25 36.06 3.72
C ARG A 209 -11.41 37.02 4.01
N ALA A 210 -12.47 36.97 3.20
CA ALA A 210 -13.66 37.81 3.40
C ALA A 210 -14.53 37.37 4.57
N VAL A 211 -14.71 36.05 4.76
CA VAL A 211 -15.63 35.52 5.78
C VAL A 211 -14.93 35.21 7.11
N PHE A 212 -13.75 34.58 7.05
CA PHE A 212 -12.90 34.24 8.18
C PHE A 212 -11.47 34.76 7.98
N PRO A 213 -11.21 36.06 8.19
CA PRO A 213 -9.89 36.67 7.91
C PRO A 213 -8.74 36.06 8.72
N GLU A 214 -9.04 35.45 9.88
CA GLU A 214 -8.04 34.80 10.74
C GLU A 214 -7.85 33.30 10.43
N ALA A 215 -8.69 32.70 9.58
CA ALA A 215 -8.52 31.33 9.17
C ALA A 215 -7.36 31.18 8.18
N ARG A 216 -6.57 30.13 8.31
CA ARG A 216 -5.51 29.79 7.38
C ARG A 216 -6.08 29.28 6.07
N VAL A 217 -5.51 29.73 4.95
CA VAL A 217 -5.81 29.17 3.62
C VAL A 217 -4.80 28.07 3.34
N CYS A 218 -5.30 26.87 3.07
CA CYS A 218 -4.50 25.70 2.76
C CYS A 218 -4.67 25.29 1.30
N VAL A 219 -3.59 24.87 0.65
CA VAL A 219 -3.58 24.18 -0.65
C VAL A 219 -3.10 22.76 -0.43
N HIS A 220 -3.65 21.79 -1.17
CA HIS A 220 -3.40 20.38 -0.94
C HIS A 220 -2.98 19.64 -2.20
N PHE A 221 -1.89 18.93 -2.07
CA PHE A 221 -1.30 18.05 -3.09
C PHE A 221 -1.02 16.67 -2.50
N THR A 222 -0.58 15.73 -3.33
CA THR A 222 -0.21 14.39 -2.86
C THR A 222 0.93 13.80 -3.69
N ASN A 223 1.31 12.56 -3.41
CA ASN A 223 2.43 11.83 -4.01
C ASN A 223 3.80 12.40 -3.62
N PRO A 224 4.11 12.53 -2.32
CA PRO A 224 5.40 13.06 -1.87
C PRO A 224 6.60 12.17 -2.25
N GLU A 225 6.40 10.91 -2.67
CA GLU A 225 7.45 10.08 -3.28
C GLU A 225 7.98 10.72 -4.57
N ASN A 226 7.15 11.51 -5.26
CA ASN A 226 7.56 12.36 -6.37
C ASN A 226 7.89 13.78 -5.88
N GLY A 227 8.92 13.91 -5.05
CA GLY A 227 9.29 15.19 -4.43
C GLY A 227 9.58 16.32 -5.43
N ASP A 228 10.05 16.02 -6.63
CA ASP A 228 10.30 17.02 -7.67
C ASP A 228 9.00 17.68 -8.14
N ALA A 229 7.91 16.94 -8.20
CA ALA A 229 6.60 17.48 -8.52
C ALA A 229 6.13 18.47 -7.45
N LEU A 230 6.20 18.11 -6.16
CA LEU A 230 5.78 18.99 -5.06
C LEU A 230 6.61 20.27 -5.02
N ARG A 231 7.94 20.18 -5.20
CA ARG A 231 8.84 21.34 -5.31
C ARG A 231 8.46 22.24 -6.48
N SER A 232 8.16 21.66 -7.64
CA SER A 232 7.71 22.37 -8.82
C SER A 232 6.39 23.11 -8.56
N TRP A 233 5.40 22.45 -7.95
CA TRP A 233 4.10 23.06 -7.65
C TRP A 233 4.21 24.21 -6.64
N ALA A 234 5.03 24.05 -5.60
CA ALA A 234 5.34 25.14 -4.68
C ALA A 234 5.95 26.36 -5.42
N GLY A 235 6.84 26.09 -6.38
CA GLY A 235 7.42 27.12 -7.26
C GLY A 235 6.38 27.80 -8.16
N GLU A 236 5.41 27.02 -8.71
CA GLU A 236 4.32 27.55 -9.53
C GLU A 236 3.43 28.53 -8.75
N LEU A 237 3.04 28.14 -7.52
CA LEU A 237 2.21 28.97 -6.64
C LEU A 237 2.95 30.25 -6.22
N ARG A 238 4.23 30.13 -5.86
CA ARG A 238 5.07 31.28 -5.49
C ARG A 238 5.24 32.28 -6.64
N ARG A 239 5.54 31.77 -7.84
CA ARG A 239 5.73 32.63 -9.03
C ARG A 239 4.48 33.42 -9.38
N ARG A 240 3.28 32.90 -9.09
CA ARG A 240 2.00 33.55 -9.34
C ARG A 240 1.47 34.30 -8.12
N GLU A 241 2.25 34.38 -7.06
CA GLU A 241 1.89 35.11 -5.84
C GLU A 241 0.49 34.76 -5.32
N LEU A 242 0.18 33.44 -5.24
CA LEU A 242 -1.06 32.99 -4.62
C LEU A 242 -1.05 33.33 -3.13
N ASP A 243 -2.14 33.95 -2.63
CA ASP A 243 -2.34 34.19 -1.22
C ASP A 243 -2.84 32.92 -0.52
N TYR A 244 -1.94 32.19 0.12
CA TYR A 244 -2.22 31.04 0.96
C TYR A 244 -1.22 30.99 2.12
N ASP A 245 -1.52 30.20 3.16
CA ASP A 245 -0.72 30.10 4.38
C ASP A 245 -0.03 28.76 4.51
N VAL A 246 -0.69 27.66 4.07
CA VAL A 246 -0.26 26.29 4.32
C VAL A 246 -0.21 25.50 3.01
N PHE A 247 0.92 24.83 2.76
CA PHE A 247 1.06 23.81 1.74
C PHE A 247 0.94 22.43 2.42
N ALA A 248 -0.10 21.69 2.10
CA ALA A 248 -0.35 20.37 2.67
C ALA A 248 -0.12 19.25 1.67
N THR A 249 0.22 18.05 2.19
CA THR A 249 0.30 16.84 1.39
C THR A 249 -0.43 15.67 2.09
N SER A 250 -0.93 14.71 1.30
CA SER A 250 -1.28 13.39 1.82
C SER A 250 0.00 12.57 2.00
N TYR A 251 0.02 11.70 3.01
CA TYR A 251 1.07 10.71 3.19
C TYR A 251 0.47 9.39 3.63
N TYR A 252 0.48 8.42 2.73
CA TYR A 252 0.09 7.04 3.02
C TYR A 252 1.32 6.15 2.87
N PRO A 253 1.80 5.52 3.96
CA PRO A 253 3.08 4.81 3.97
C PRO A 253 3.14 3.62 3.00
N TYR A 254 2.01 3.19 2.52
CA TYR A 254 1.89 2.06 1.60
C TYR A 254 2.49 2.30 0.22
N TRP A 255 2.55 3.58 -0.24
CA TRP A 255 2.99 3.96 -1.59
C TRP A 255 3.63 5.34 -1.70
N HIS A 256 3.66 6.14 -0.62
CA HIS A 256 4.19 7.51 -0.67
C HIS A 256 5.65 7.62 -0.21
N GLY A 257 6.40 6.50 -0.26
CA GLY A 257 7.82 6.48 0.07
C GLY A 257 8.14 6.55 1.57
N THR A 258 9.40 6.80 1.90
CA THR A 258 9.87 6.78 3.29
C THR A 258 9.56 8.07 4.05
N LEU A 259 9.61 8.00 5.39
CA LEU A 259 9.47 9.16 6.27
C LEU A 259 10.61 10.17 6.11
N GLU A 260 11.81 9.71 5.76
CA GLU A 260 12.96 10.57 5.43
C GLU A 260 12.67 11.39 4.19
N ASN A 261 12.11 10.75 3.14
CA ASN A 261 11.69 11.46 1.94
C ASN A 261 10.59 12.49 2.26
N LEU A 262 9.57 12.11 3.03
CA LEU A 262 8.52 13.03 3.47
C LEU A 262 9.10 14.25 4.19
N THR A 263 10.00 14.03 5.16
CA THR A 263 10.69 15.10 5.90
C THR A 263 11.45 16.03 4.95
N GLN A 264 12.20 15.46 4.01
CA GLN A 264 13.00 16.26 3.06
C GLN A 264 12.10 17.07 2.14
N VAL A 265 11.06 16.46 1.56
CA VAL A 265 10.14 17.13 0.64
C VAL A 265 9.39 18.26 1.33
N LEU A 266 8.86 18.05 2.52
CA LEU A 266 8.19 19.10 3.29
C LEU A 266 9.15 20.26 3.63
N SER A 267 10.40 19.96 4.02
CA SER A 267 11.43 20.98 4.28
C SER A 267 11.73 21.81 3.03
N ASP A 268 11.91 21.16 1.89
CA ASP A 268 12.19 21.83 0.61
C ASP A 268 11.00 22.69 0.16
N VAL A 269 9.78 22.18 0.25
CA VAL A 269 8.56 22.93 -0.09
C VAL A 269 8.42 24.16 0.81
N ARG A 270 8.70 24.02 2.10
CA ARG A 270 8.70 25.15 3.06
C ARG A 270 9.73 26.22 2.67
N GLU A 271 10.95 25.82 2.30
CA GLU A 271 11.99 26.75 1.85
C GLU A 271 11.60 27.45 0.53
N ILE A 272 11.10 26.67 -0.45
CA ILE A 272 10.69 27.21 -1.77
C ILE A 272 9.52 28.16 -1.62
N SER A 273 8.48 27.78 -0.91
CA SER A 273 7.23 28.56 -0.81
C SER A 273 7.31 29.70 0.20
N GLY A 274 8.09 29.53 1.29
CA GLY A 274 8.08 30.40 2.47
C GLY A 274 6.79 30.28 3.28
N LYS A 275 6.05 29.17 3.13
CA LYS A 275 4.77 28.89 3.79
C LYS A 275 4.91 27.76 4.80
N ASP A 276 3.94 27.66 5.70
CA ASP A 276 3.83 26.50 6.58
C ASP A 276 3.55 25.24 5.76
N VAL A 277 3.99 24.08 6.29
CA VAL A 277 3.76 22.77 5.67
C VAL A 277 3.11 21.82 6.66
N MET A 278 2.31 20.87 6.18
CA MET A 278 1.68 19.86 7.01
C MET A 278 1.30 18.60 6.23
N VAL A 279 0.92 17.55 6.94
CA VAL A 279 0.23 16.39 6.38
C VAL A 279 -1.28 16.54 6.58
N ALA A 280 -2.04 16.71 5.49
CA ALA A 280 -3.50 16.85 5.54
C ALA A 280 -4.22 15.50 5.61
N GLU A 281 -3.57 14.43 5.19
CA GLU A 281 -4.11 13.07 5.22
C GLU A 281 -3.03 12.04 5.50
N THR A 282 -3.30 11.17 6.45
CA THR A 282 -2.57 9.92 6.69
C THR A 282 -3.50 8.92 7.34
N SER A 283 -3.29 7.64 7.13
CA SER A 283 -4.00 6.57 7.84
C SER A 283 -3.16 5.30 7.86
N TYR A 284 -3.48 4.37 8.76
CA TYR A 284 -2.83 3.07 8.83
C TYR A 284 -3.81 2.00 9.30
N ALA A 285 -3.79 0.83 8.66
CA ALA A 285 -4.65 -0.28 8.99
C ALA A 285 -4.21 -0.94 10.32
N TRP A 286 -5.16 -1.18 11.21
CA TRP A 286 -4.93 -1.93 12.45
C TRP A 286 -5.13 -3.45 12.24
N THR A 287 -5.75 -3.85 11.14
CA THR A 287 -5.99 -5.23 10.73
C THR A 287 -6.10 -5.30 9.19
N LEU A 288 -5.94 -6.47 8.62
CA LEU A 288 -6.22 -6.73 7.20
C LEU A 288 -7.63 -7.28 6.95
N GLU A 289 -8.40 -7.50 8.01
CA GLU A 289 -9.80 -7.96 7.92
C GLU A 289 -10.68 -6.88 7.32
N ASP A 290 -11.80 -7.31 6.73
CA ASP A 290 -12.85 -6.47 6.15
C ASP A 290 -14.11 -6.61 7.00
N GLY A 291 -14.67 -5.48 7.42
CA GLY A 291 -15.82 -5.46 8.33
C GLY A 291 -17.17 -5.26 7.63
N ASP A 292 -17.22 -4.88 6.35
CA ASP A 292 -18.46 -4.56 5.64
C ASP A 292 -18.73 -5.41 4.37
N PHE A 293 -17.85 -6.33 4.04
CA PHE A 293 -17.91 -7.22 2.86
C PHE A 293 -17.68 -6.51 1.51
N SER A 294 -17.18 -5.27 1.51
CA SER A 294 -16.90 -4.51 0.29
C SER A 294 -15.44 -4.58 -0.18
N GLY A 295 -14.59 -5.15 0.64
CA GLY A 295 -13.15 -5.22 0.39
C GLY A 295 -12.42 -3.90 0.64
N ASN A 296 -11.33 -3.98 1.38
CA ASN A 296 -10.49 -2.83 1.71
C ASN A 296 -9.37 -2.59 0.70
N THR A 297 -8.98 -1.31 0.51
CA THR A 297 -7.78 -0.95 -0.26
C THR A 297 -6.53 -1.62 0.30
N ILE A 298 -6.44 -1.72 1.63
CA ILE A 298 -5.40 -2.44 2.36
C ILE A 298 -6.00 -3.72 2.93
N GLY A 299 -5.81 -4.84 2.25
CA GLY A 299 -6.38 -6.14 2.59
C GLY A 299 -5.38 -7.28 2.40
N GLU A 300 -5.79 -8.51 2.68
CA GLU A 300 -4.94 -9.70 2.54
C GLU A 300 -4.44 -9.88 1.09
N GLY A 301 -3.15 -10.20 0.95
CA GLY A 301 -2.52 -10.49 -0.35
C GLY A 301 -2.18 -9.27 -1.21
N GLY A 302 -2.38 -8.06 -0.72
CA GLY A 302 -1.94 -6.84 -1.40
C GLY A 302 -0.41 -6.67 -1.37
N ALA A 303 0.15 -6.12 -2.45
CA ALA A 303 1.57 -5.78 -2.56
C ALA A 303 1.74 -4.28 -2.29
N TYR A 304 1.94 -3.91 -1.03
CA TYR A 304 2.18 -2.54 -0.60
C TYR A 304 3.21 -2.49 0.51
N GLU A 305 3.84 -1.34 0.68
CA GLU A 305 4.76 -1.10 1.77
C GLU A 305 4.02 -1.06 3.11
N HIS A 306 4.58 -1.67 4.15
CA HIS A 306 4.00 -1.64 5.50
C HIS A 306 5.11 -1.58 6.56
N PRO A 307 5.68 -0.39 6.80
CA PRO A 307 6.81 -0.25 7.72
C PRO A 307 6.49 -0.60 9.17
N TRP A 308 5.20 -0.70 9.53
CA TRP A 308 4.74 -1.15 10.84
C TRP A 308 3.85 -2.38 10.69
N VAL A 309 3.73 -3.16 11.76
CA VAL A 309 2.83 -4.32 11.80
C VAL A 309 1.38 -3.86 11.76
N PHE A 310 0.53 -4.52 10.98
CA PHE A 310 -0.92 -4.29 10.99
C PHE A 310 -1.50 -4.71 12.35
N SER A 311 -1.57 -3.77 13.26
CA SER A 311 -2.05 -3.94 14.63
C SER A 311 -2.42 -2.58 15.24
N VAL A 312 -3.12 -2.60 16.37
CA VAL A 312 -3.44 -1.39 17.14
C VAL A 312 -2.16 -0.63 17.53
N GLN A 313 -1.11 -1.36 17.93
CA GLN A 313 0.19 -0.75 18.22
C GLN A 313 0.85 -0.18 16.96
N GLY A 314 0.83 -0.91 15.85
CA GLY A 314 1.41 -0.45 14.58
C GLY A 314 0.70 0.79 14.04
N GLN A 315 -0.63 0.88 14.20
CA GLN A 315 -1.39 2.09 13.87
C GLN A 315 -0.94 3.30 14.72
N ALA A 316 -0.71 3.10 16.02
CA ALA A 316 -0.18 4.16 16.90
C ALA A 316 1.26 4.55 16.51
N ASN A 317 2.12 3.59 16.19
CA ASN A 317 3.49 3.84 15.72
C ASN A 317 3.48 4.65 14.42
N ALA A 318 2.61 4.31 13.47
CA ALA A 318 2.47 5.04 12.21
C ALA A 318 2.15 6.52 12.44
N VAL A 319 1.13 6.83 13.24
CA VAL A 319 0.77 8.22 13.58
C VAL A 319 1.92 8.93 14.27
N ARG A 320 2.57 8.27 15.23
CA ARG A 320 3.71 8.84 15.97
C ARG A 320 4.86 9.19 15.02
N ASP A 321 5.23 8.29 14.13
CA ASP A 321 6.39 8.45 13.27
C ASP A 321 6.14 9.46 12.14
N VAL A 322 4.89 9.53 11.64
CA VAL A 322 4.48 10.61 10.72
C VAL A 322 4.52 11.97 11.41
N ALA A 323 4.03 12.07 12.66
CA ALA A 323 4.11 13.30 13.44
C ALA A 323 5.58 13.75 13.64
N ASP A 324 6.49 12.81 13.97
CA ASP A 324 7.92 13.08 14.11
C ASP A 324 8.55 13.59 12.79
N ALA A 325 8.22 12.98 11.67
CA ALA A 325 8.69 13.41 10.35
C ALA A 325 8.24 14.83 10.01
N VAL A 326 6.96 15.16 10.30
CA VAL A 326 6.40 16.50 10.10
C VAL A 326 7.08 17.52 11.02
N VAL A 327 7.28 17.19 12.29
CA VAL A 327 7.99 18.07 13.26
C VAL A 327 9.43 18.31 12.80
N ARG A 328 10.16 17.29 12.38
CA ARG A 328 11.53 17.42 11.86
C ARG A 328 11.61 18.30 10.61
N ALA A 329 10.58 18.30 9.78
CA ALA A 329 10.48 19.20 8.63
C ALA A 329 10.13 20.65 9.00
N GLY A 330 9.82 20.94 10.28
CA GLY A 330 9.28 22.21 10.73
C GLY A 330 7.84 22.45 10.30
N GLY A 331 7.08 21.37 10.09
CA GLY A 331 5.67 21.41 9.79
C GLY A 331 4.79 21.69 11.00
N ILE A 332 3.54 22.07 10.74
CA ILE A 332 2.62 22.60 11.76
C ILE A 332 1.58 21.60 12.26
N GLY A 333 1.47 20.41 11.66
CA GLY A 333 0.49 19.43 12.10
C GLY A 333 0.20 18.30 11.11
N LEU A 334 -0.69 17.42 11.54
CA LEU A 334 -1.23 16.35 10.71
C LEU A 334 -2.73 16.15 10.97
N PHE A 335 -3.42 15.58 9.96
CA PHE A 335 -4.76 15.02 10.08
C PHE A 335 -4.75 13.54 9.77
N TYR A 336 -5.42 12.77 10.61
CA TYR A 336 -5.74 11.37 10.33
C TYR A 336 -6.99 11.30 9.48
N TRP A 337 -6.91 10.67 8.30
CA TRP A 337 -8.02 10.63 7.36
C TRP A 337 -9.04 9.56 7.74
N GLU A 338 -10.32 9.96 7.79
CA GLU A 338 -11.51 9.12 8.05
C GLU A 338 -11.33 8.17 9.25
N GLY A 339 -10.76 8.70 10.35
CA GLY A 339 -10.46 7.92 11.54
C GLY A 339 -11.66 7.32 12.26
N ALA A 340 -12.88 7.68 11.84
CA ALA A 340 -14.14 7.18 12.40
C ALA A 340 -15.02 6.46 11.36
N TRP A 341 -14.51 6.13 10.18
CA TRP A 341 -15.29 5.44 9.15
C TRP A 341 -15.32 3.93 9.41
N VAL A 342 -16.35 3.49 10.11
CA VAL A 342 -16.55 2.10 10.52
C VAL A 342 -17.70 1.45 9.74
N PRO A 343 -17.77 0.10 9.69
CA PRO A 343 -18.90 -0.62 9.10
C PRO A 343 -20.25 -0.23 9.71
N THR A 344 -21.31 -0.30 8.94
CA THR A 344 -22.67 -0.03 9.38
C THR A 344 -23.35 -1.18 10.13
N GLY A 345 -22.70 -2.35 10.20
CA GLY A 345 -23.12 -3.49 11.01
C GLY A 345 -24.11 -4.45 10.35
N GLY A 346 -24.32 -4.38 9.03
CA GLY A 346 -25.00 -5.43 8.27
C GLY A 346 -24.22 -6.76 8.31
N SER A 347 -24.94 -7.87 8.34
CA SER A 347 -24.36 -9.21 8.42
C SER A 347 -24.03 -9.81 7.06
N THR A 348 -24.42 -9.14 5.98
CA THR A 348 -24.18 -9.55 4.59
C THR A 348 -23.87 -8.32 3.72
N TRP A 349 -23.27 -8.55 2.55
CA TRP A 349 -23.06 -7.51 1.56
C TRP A 349 -24.37 -6.80 1.17
N GLU A 350 -25.46 -7.57 0.98
CA GLU A 350 -26.78 -7.03 0.57
C GLU A 350 -27.40 -6.14 1.64
N GLU A 351 -27.27 -6.48 2.93
CA GLU A 351 -27.73 -5.63 4.04
C GLU A 351 -26.94 -4.33 4.09
N ASN A 352 -25.61 -4.39 4.01
CA ASN A 352 -24.74 -3.24 3.98
C ASN A 352 -24.99 -2.38 2.75
N HIS A 353 -25.17 -2.98 1.57
CA HIS A 353 -25.46 -2.27 0.32
C HIS A 353 -26.71 -1.40 0.43
N GLN A 354 -27.80 -1.89 1.07
CA GLN A 354 -28.99 -1.08 1.32
C GLN A 354 -28.69 0.14 2.20
N LEU A 355 -27.79 0.01 3.17
CA LEU A 355 -27.39 1.12 4.04
C LEU A 355 -26.52 2.12 3.28
N TRP A 356 -25.60 1.67 2.44
CA TRP A 356 -24.79 2.56 1.59
C TRP A 356 -25.65 3.38 0.64
N GLU A 357 -26.62 2.75 -0.04
CA GLU A 357 -27.55 3.43 -0.95
C GLU A 357 -28.46 4.42 -0.22
N THR A 358 -28.94 4.06 0.98
CA THR A 358 -29.93 4.86 1.73
C THR A 358 -29.29 6.05 2.44
N PHE A 359 -28.12 5.84 3.06
CA PHE A 359 -27.51 6.82 3.97
C PHE A 359 -26.21 7.42 3.42
N GLY A 360 -25.63 6.84 2.38
CA GLY A 360 -24.35 7.28 1.84
C GLY A 360 -23.15 6.88 2.70
N THR A 361 -23.22 5.76 3.41
CA THR A 361 -22.18 5.30 4.35
C THR A 361 -21.02 4.58 3.68
N GLY A 362 -21.19 4.09 2.46
CA GLY A 362 -20.11 3.53 1.63
C GLY A 362 -19.28 4.62 0.94
N TRP A 363 -18.20 4.23 0.27
CA TRP A 363 -17.39 5.18 -0.48
C TRP A 363 -18.17 5.79 -1.65
N ALA A 364 -19.08 5.00 -2.26
CA ALA A 364 -20.01 5.45 -3.30
C ALA A 364 -21.31 4.66 -3.23
N SER A 365 -22.42 5.30 -3.59
CA SER A 365 -23.68 4.65 -3.95
C SER A 365 -23.78 4.48 -5.46
N SER A 366 -24.69 3.62 -5.95
CA SER A 366 -24.95 3.45 -7.39
C SER A 366 -25.40 4.76 -8.07
N TRP A 367 -25.99 5.70 -7.32
CA TRP A 367 -26.48 6.99 -7.81
C TRP A 367 -25.34 7.93 -8.23
N ALA A 368 -24.13 7.75 -7.68
CA ALA A 368 -22.97 8.53 -8.07
C ALA A 368 -22.60 8.38 -9.55
N GLY A 369 -23.04 7.30 -10.19
CA GLY A 369 -22.84 7.05 -11.63
C GLY A 369 -23.41 8.12 -12.56
N VAL A 370 -24.33 8.96 -12.13
CA VAL A 370 -24.83 10.10 -12.91
C VAL A 370 -23.77 11.22 -13.05
N TYR A 371 -22.82 11.27 -12.14
CA TYR A 371 -21.73 12.23 -12.15
C TYR A 371 -20.39 11.55 -12.53
N ASP A 372 -20.11 10.39 -11.98
CA ASP A 372 -18.87 9.63 -12.17
C ASP A 372 -19.19 8.22 -12.71
N PRO A 373 -19.56 8.09 -14.02
CA PRO A 373 -20.01 6.81 -14.60
C PRO A 373 -18.87 5.81 -14.80
N GLU A 374 -17.61 6.26 -14.85
CA GLU A 374 -16.48 5.39 -15.19
C GLU A 374 -15.85 4.73 -13.95
N ASP A 375 -15.98 5.35 -12.77
CA ASP A 375 -15.47 4.82 -11.50
C ASP A 375 -16.62 4.50 -10.55
N ALA A 376 -17.21 5.48 -9.88
CA ALA A 376 -18.29 5.26 -8.91
C ALA A 376 -19.50 4.54 -9.50
N GLY A 377 -19.85 4.82 -10.74
CA GLY A 377 -20.94 4.12 -11.44
C GLY A 377 -20.69 2.64 -11.71
N LYS A 378 -19.44 2.18 -11.65
CA LYS A 378 -19.05 0.78 -11.88
C LYS A 378 -18.67 0.04 -10.60
N TYR A 379 -18.04 0.74 -9.67
CA TYR A 379 -17.34 0.14 -8.53
C TYR A 379 -17.86 0.64 -7.17
N TYR A 380 -19.10 1.17 -7.15
CA TYR A 380 -19.73 1.60 -5.89
C TYR A 380 -19.75 0.49 -4.83
N GLY A 381 -19.73 0.88 -3.56
CA GLY A 381 -19.67 -0.08 -2.46
C GLY A 381 -19.48 0.55 -1.10
N GLY A 382 -19.07 -0.28 -0.14
CA GLY A 382 -18.83 0.07 1.24
C GLY A 382 -17.61 0.93 1.48
N SER A 383 -17.15 0.99 2.71
CA SER A 383 -15.93 1.68 3.06
C SER A 383 -14.71 0.89 2.56
N ALA A 384 -13.92 1.47 1.68
CA ALA A 384 -12.66 0.85 1.25
C ALA A 384 -11.52 0.98 2.29
N CYS A 385 -11.80 1.48 3.52
CA CYS A 385 -10.82 1.79 4.55
C CYS A 385 -11.34 1.60 5.98
N ASP A 386 -12.38 0.81 6.20
CA ASP A 386 -12.96 0.57 7.52
C ASP A 386 -11.96 -0.03 8.52
N ASN A 387 -10.97 -0.78 8.03
CA ASN A 387 -9.87 -1.32 8.81
C ASN A 387 -8.76 -0.30 9.14
N GLN A 388 -8.89 0.94 8.67
CA GLN A 388 -7.99 2.05 8.99
C GLN A 388 -8.60 3.01 10.03
N ALA A 389 -9.87 2.84 10.40
CA ALA A 389 -10.49 3.59 11.48
C ALA A 389 -9.74 3.38 12.81
N MET A 390 -9.83 4.37 13.72
CA MET A 390 -9.32 4.25 15.10
C MET A 390 -10.38 3.68 16.06
N PHE A 391 -11.32 2.97 15.48
CA PHE A 391 -12.39 2.21 16.12
C PHE A 391 -12.42 0.82 15.50
N ASP A 392 -12.81 -0.18 16.28
CA ASP A 392 -13.06 -1.52 15.75
C ASP A 392 -14.36 -1.55 14.90
N PHE A 393 -14.63 -2.66 14.23
CA PHE A 393 -15.80 -2.83 13.36
C PHE A 393 -17.16 -2.72 14.10
N THR A 394 -17.14 -2.59 15.43
CA THR A 394 -18.33 -2.35 16.25
C THR A 394 -18.42 -0.90 16.76
N ALA A 395 -17.61 -0.01 16.20
CA ALA A 395 -17.48 1.40 16.58
C ALA A 395 -16.98 1.61 18.03
N ARG A 396 -16.23 0.66 18.59
CA ARG A 396 -15.56 0.79 19.88
C ARG A 396 -14.16 1.35 19.66
N ALA A 397 -13.79 2.38 20.42
CA ALA A 397 -12.48 3.02 20.33
C ALA A 397 -11.34 1.99 20.56
N LEU A 398 -10.40 1.96 19.63
CA LEU A 398 -9.14 1.23 19.77
C LEU A 398 -8.20 2.01 20.70
N GLU A 399 -7.25 1.31 21.32
CA GLU A 399 -6.25 1.96 22.16
C GLU A 399 -5.39 2.93 21.34
N SER A 400 -5.14 2.68 20.06
CA SER A 400 -4.42 3.55 19.14
C SER A 400 -4.98 4.98 19.07
N LEU A 401 -6.27 5.19 19.31
CA LEU A 401 -6.86 6.52 19.38
C LEU A 401 -6.18 7.41 20.44
N GLN A 402 -5.61 6.82 21.50
CA GLN A 402 -4.91 7.57 22.55
C GLN A 402 -3.55 8.13 22.09
N VAL A 403 -3.05 7.76 20.91
CA VAL A 403 -1.76 8.21 20.41
C VAL A 403 -1.69 9.74 20.34
N PHE A 404 -2.74 10.43 19.92
CA PHE A 404 -2.76 11.89 19.80
C PHE A 404 -2.42 12.58 21.13
N ARG A 405 -2.98 12.10 22.24
CA ARG A 405 -2.68 12.61 23.57
C ARG A 405 -1.26 12.27 24.01
N LEU A 406 -0.72 11.14 23.56
CA LEU A 406 0.56 10.60 24.01
C LEU A 406 1.76 11.13 23.20
N LEU A 407 1.56 11.79 22.06
CA LEU A 407 2.65 12.28 21.21
C LEU A 407 3.60 13.21 21.93
N ARG A 408 3.13 14.01 22.89
CA ARG A 408 3.95 15.00 23.63
C ARG A 408 4.72 14.38 24.78
N ASP A 409 4.04 13.62 25.60
CA ASP A 409 4.58 13.12 26.87
C ASP A 409 5.12 11.69 26.75
N GLY A 410 4.71 10.97 25.74
CA GLY A 410 4.99 9.55 25.56
C GLY A 410 4.20 8.67 26.53
N GLN A 411 4.31 7.39 26.34
CA GLN A 411 3.89 6.35 27.28
C GLN A 411 4.83 5.17 27.17
N GLU A 412 5.57 4.89 28.24
CA GLU A 412 6.36 3.68 28.33
C GLU A 412 5.47 2.51 28.72
N ALA A 413 5.51 1.46 27.92
CA ALA A 413 4.94 0.15 28.21
C ALA A 413 6.04 -0.89 28.09
N GLU A 414 5.77 -2.12 28.50
CA GLU A 414 6.73 -3.21 28.31
C GLU A 414 6.98 -3.43 26.81
N ILE A 415 8.26 -3.48 26.41
CA ILE A 415 8.64 -3.78 25.03
C ILE A 415 8.47 -5.28 24.81
N LEU A 416 7.41 -5.65 24.07
CA LEU A 416 6.99 -7.02 23.83
C LEU A 416 6.94 -7.31 22.32
N PRO A 417 7.15 -8.59 21.91
CA PRO A 417 6.89 -9.01 20.55
C PRO A 417 5.41 -8.82 20.16
N VAL A 418 5.16 -8.16 19.02
CA VAL A 418 3.82 -7.95 18.45
C VAL A 418 3.61 -8.72 17.15
N ALA A 419 4.69 -9.06 16.45
CA ALA A 419 4.67 -9.94 15.29
C ALA A 419 5.96 -10.75 15.19
N LEU A 420 5.92 -11.85 14.45
CA LEU A 420 7.07 -12.69 14.15
C LEU A 420 7.24 -12.78 12.64
N GLU A 421 8.48 -12.76 12.17
CA GLU A 421 8.79 -13.06 10.79
C GLU A 421 8.85 -14.58 10.58
N ASP A 422 8.17 -15.05 9.52
CA ASP A 422 8.24 -16.45 9.12
C ASP A 422 9.67 -16.80 8.68
N ALA A 423 10.12 -17.99 9.04
CA ALA A 423 11.44 -18.48 8.69
C ALA A 423 11.40 -19.25 7.36
N GLU A 424 12.53 -19.31 6.68
CA GLU A 424 12.73 -20.17 5.52
C GLU A 424 14.00 -21.01 5.67
N VAL A 425 13.92 -22.28 5.29
CA VAL A 425 15.05 -23.21 5.32
C VAL A 425 15.11 -23.95 4.00
N LEU A 426 16.24 -23.85 3.31
CA LEU A 426 16.55 -24.65 2.14
C LEU A 426 17.21 -25.95 2.57
N VAL A 427 16.65 -27.08 2.19
CA VAL A 427 17.14 -28.42 2.50
C VAL A 427 17.51 -29.13 1.21
N PRO A 428 18.77 -29.53 1.01
CA PRO A 428 19.14 -30.36 -0.14
C PRO A 428 18.34 -31.68 -0.15
N SER A 429 17.98 -32.16 -1.33
CA SER A 429 17.29 -33.46 -1.48
C SER A 429 18.07 -34.57 -0.76
N GLY A 430 17.40 -35.34 0.09
CA GLY A 430 17.99 -36.34 1.00
C GLY A 430 18.71 -35.76 2.23
N GLY A 431 18.74 -34.43 2.38
CA GLY A 431 19.36 -33.74 3.51
C GLY A 431 18.58 -33.82 4.80
N LYS A 432 19.21 -33.40 5.89
CA LYS A 432 18.55 -33.26 7.20
C LYS A 432 17.99 -31.86 7.38
N ILE A 433 16.78 -31.79 7.88
CA ILE A 433 16.15 -30.52 8.24
C ILE A 433 16.77 -30.00 9.54
N GLN A 434 17.19 -28.75 9.53
CA GLN A 434 17.63 -28.04 10.72
C GLN A 434 16.85 -26.72 10.79
N LEU A 435 15.84 -26.68 11.67
CA LEU A 435 15.04 -25.48 11.89
C LEU A 435 15.82 -24.46 12.71
N PRO A 436 15.60 -23.15 12.53
CA PRO A 436 16.25 -22.11 13.32
C PRO A 436 15.80 -22.18 14.79
N GLU A 437 16.70 -21.90 15.72
CA GLU A 437 16.42 -21.84 17.15
C GLU A 437 15.73 -20.55 17.57
N THR A 438 15.90 -19.49 16.75
CA THR A 438 15.29 -18.16 16.96
C THR A 438 14.68 -17.65 15.68
N VAL A 439 13.65 -16.81 15.82
CA VAL A 439 13.04 -16.04 14.72
C VAL A 439 13.11 -14.54 15.03
N GLU A 440 13.01 -13.72 14.00
CA GLU A 440 12.94 -12.27 14.18
C GLU A 440 11.53 -11.87 14.62
N ALA A 441 11.47 -11.01 15.63
CA ALA A 441 10.24 -10.42 16.16
C ALA A 441 10.27 -8.91 15.98
N VAL A 442 9.14 -8.36 15.56
CA VAL A 442 8.87 -6.92 15.64
C VAL A 442 8.30 -6.63 17.02
N MET A 443 8.89 -5.65 17.71
CA MET A 443 8.52 -5.28 19.08
C MET A 443 7.51 -4.12 19.10
N THR A 444 6.88 -3.88 20.24
CA THR A 444 5.92 -2.78 20.43
C THR A 444 6.50 -1.40 20.09
N ASP A 445 7.80 -1.19 20.30
CA ASP A 445 8.53 0.05 19.94
C ASP A 445 9.00 0.07 18.47
N ASN A 446 8.54 -0.86 17.64
CA ASN A 446 8.95 -1.10 16.25
C ASN A 446 10.43 -1.53 16.09
N SER A 447 11.15 -1.81 17.17
CA SER A 447 12.47 -2.42 17.08
C SER A 447 12.37 -3.89 16.69
N ARG A 448 13.48 -4.47 16.20
CA ARG A 448 13.58 -5.88 15.87
C ARG A 448 14.46 -6.61 16.88
N SER A 449 14.04 -7.80 17.28
CA SER A 449 14.75 -8.64 18.23
C SER A 449 14.61 -10.10 17.88
N ARG A 450 15.63 -10.92 18.22
CA ARG A 450 15.52 -12.37 18.04
C ARG A 450 14.93 -13.01 19.30
N VAL A 451 13.91 -13.84 19.10
CA VAL A 451 13.22 -14.57 20.16
C VAL A 451 13.31 -16.08 19.94
N GLU A 452 13.43 -16.85 21.02
CA GLU A 452 13.47 -18.29 20.96
C GLU A 452 12.15 -18.86 20.42
N VAL A 453 12.24 -19.86 19.54
CA VAL A 453 11.07 -20.49 18.91
C VAL A 453 10.95 -21.96 19.29
N SER A 454 9.72 -22.38 19.51
CA SER A 454 9.37 -23.79 19.73
C SER A 454 8.59 -24.31 18.50
N TRP A 455 9.25 -25.13 17.68
CA TRP A 455 8.64 -25.75 16.52
C TRP A 455 7.83 -26.99 16.89
N ARG A 456 6.75 -27.27 16.16
CA ARG A 456 5.96 -28.52 16.30
C ARG A 456 6.72 -29.67 15.66
N GLY A 457 7.51 -30.39 16.46
CA GLY A 457 8.40 -31.46 16.00
C GLY A 457 7.68 -32.63 15.30
N GLU A 458 6.40 -32.89 15.61
CA GLU A 458 5.57 -33.86 14.93
C GLU A 458 5.40 -33.60 13.44
N MET A 459 5.43 -32.35 13.01
CA MET A 459 5.31 -31.95 11.59
C MET A 459 6.59 -32.24 10.78
N LEU A 460 7.75 -32.36 11.44
CA LEU A 460 8.99 -32.74 10.77
C LEU A 460 8.91 -34.14 10.14
N SER A 461 8.15 -35.07 10.74
CA SER A 461 7.99 -36.40 10.19
C SER A 461 7.15 -36.46 8.91
N SER A 462 6.43 -35.39 8.58
CA SER A 462 5.64 -35.30 7.35
C SER A 462 6.44 -34.71 6.18
N VAL A 463 7.67 -34.20 6.43
CA VAL A 463 8.53 -33.65 5.38
C VAL A 463 9.31 -34.78 4.71
N ASP A 464 9.00 -35.05 3.46
CA ASP A 464 9.78 -35.98 2.63
C ASP A 464 10.94 -35.24 1.97
N THR A 465 12.14 -35.37 2.56
CA THR A 465 13.35 -34.76 1.97
C THR A 465 13.91 -35.52 0.79
N SER A 466 13.40 -36.71 0.44
CA SER A 466 13.88 -37.47 -0.71
C SER A 466 13.38 -36.94 -2.06
N HIS A 467 12.36 -36.10 -2.05
CA HIS A 467 11.75 -35.46 -3.21
C HIS A 467 11.70 -33.95 -3.06
N GLU A 468 11.87 -33.24 -4.16
CA GLU A 468 11.68 -31.78 -4.20
C GLU A 468 10.24 -31.41 -3.78
N GLY A 469 10.12 -30.36 -2.97
CA GLY A 469 8.83 -29.92 -2.48
C GLY A 469 8.92 -28.79 -1.47
N GLN A 470 7.77 -28.19 -1.19
CA GLN A 470 7.64 -27.15 -0.20
C GLN A 470 6.74 -27.63 0.93
N TYR A 471 7.20 -27.43 2.17
CA TYR A 471 6.50 -27.83 3.38
C TYR A 471 6.45 -26.67 4.35
N THR A 472 5.42 -26.60 5.19
CA THR A 472 5.29 -25.58 6.22
C THR A 472 5.28 -26.22 7.59
N ILE A 473 6.21 -25.80 8.45
CA ILE A 473 6.28 -26.23 9.85
C ILE A 473 5.78 -25.07 10.70
N SER A 474 4.79 -25.33 11.56
CA SER A 474 4.28 -24.33 12.50
C SER A 474 5.08 -24.36 13.80
N GLY A 475 5.21 -23.20 14.44
CA GLY A 475 5.85 -23.03 15.74
C GLY A 475 5.18 -21.92 16.54
N THR A 476 5.74 -21.65 17.72
CA THR A 476 5.36 -20.52 18.57
C THR A 476 6.61 -19.90 19.19
N ALA A 477 6.64 -18.58 19.25
CA ALA A 477 7.67 -17.82 19.98
C ALA A 477 6.99 -16.68 20.73
N ALA A 478 7.36 -16.44 21.97
CA ALA A 478 6.75 -15.44 22.85
C ALA A 478 5.21 -15.50 22.92
N GLY A 479 4.62 -16.65 22.66
CA GLY A 479 3.15 -16.86 22.64
C GLY A 479 2.47 -16.53 21.30
N LEU A 480 3.21 -16.05 20.29
CA LEU A 480 2.73 -15.76 18.95
C LEU A 480 2.98 -16.94 18.01
N PRO A 481 2.11 -17.19 17.00
CA PRO A 481 2.33 -18.20 15.98
C PRO A 481 3.41 -17.74 14.99
N VAL A 482 4.18 -18.71 14.47
CA VAL A 482 5.19 -18.51 13.44
C VAL A 482 5.26 -19.74 12.55
N ARG A 483 5.67 -19.56 11.30
CA ARG A 483 5.84 -20.65 10.33
C ARG A 483 7.29 -20.72 9.88
N CYS A 484 7.73 -21.93 9.53
CA CYS A 484 8.97 -22.13 8.79
C CYS A 484 8.63 -22.81 7.47
N ARG A 485 8.95 -22.17 6.37
CA ARG A 485 8.86 -22.73 5.03
C ARG A 485 10.12 -23.55 4.77
N VAL A 486 9.95 -24.86 4.62
CA VAL A 486 11.02 -25.81 4.31
C VAL A 486 10.97 -26.10 2.81
N LEU A 487 11.97 -25.66 2.08
CA LEU A 487 12.11 -25.89 0.65
C LEU A 487 13.09 -27.05 0.45
N VAL A 488 12.60 -28.19 -0.02
CA VAL A 488 13.45 -29.31 -0.43
C VAL A 488 13.73 -29.18 -1.91
N ALA A 489 14.98 -28.93 -2.26
CA ALA A 489 15.42 -28.76 -3.64
C ALA A 489 16.71 -29.53 -3.91
N SER A 490 16.87 -30.01 -5.14
CA SER A 490 18.14 -30.58 -5.58
C SER A 490 19.17 -29.45 -5.72
N PRO A 491 20.39 -29.61 -5.21
CA PRO A 491 21.40 -28.57 -5.34
C PRO A 491 21.73 -28.33 -6.82
N ASN A 492 21.72 -27.08 -7.24
CA ASN A 492 22.22 -26.71 -8.54
C ASN A 492 23.71 -27.08 -8.63
N ARG A 493 24.09 -27.84 -9.65
CA ARG A 493 25.49 -28.26 -9.91
C ARG A 493 26.26 -27.21 -10.68
N LEU A 494 25.59 -26.19 -11.22
CA LEU A 494 26.23 -25.06 -11.87
C LEU A 494 26.68 -24.03 -10.84
N LEU A 495 27.86 -23.48 -11.09
CA LEU A 495 28.33 -22.32 -10.35
C LEU A 495 27.70 -21.06 -10.95
N ASN A 496 27.16 -20.19 -10.09
CA ASN A 496 26.56 -18.92 -10.50
C ASN A 496 25.53 -19.08 -11.66
N GLY A 497 24.60 -20.02 -11.50
CA GLY A 497 23.59 -20.31 -12.55
C GLY A 497 22.56 -19.20 -12.75
N GLY A 498 22.27 -18.41 -11.70
CA GLY A 498 21.43 -17.20 -11.76
C GLY A 498 22.24 -15.92 -12.03
N PHE A 499 23.52 -16.01 -12.33
CA PHE A 499 24.43 -14.88 -12.67
C PHE A 499 24.52 -13.79 -11.57
N GLU A 500 24.15 -14.07 -10.34
CA GLU A 500 24.15 -13.12 -9.23
C GLU A 500 25.55 -12.70 -8.77
N ASP A 501 26.54 -13.62 -8.84
CA ASP A 501 27.93 -13.28 -8.55
C ASP A 501 28.53 -12.46 -9.73
N PRO A 502 29.17 -11.31 -9.46
CA PRO A 502 29.90 -10.56 -10.49
C PRO A 502 31.00 -11.38 -11.21
N ASP A 503 31.60 -12.38 -10.54
CA ASP A 503 32.49 -13.31 -11.18
C ASP A 503 31.70 -14.31 -12.04
N VAL A 504 31.83 -14.17 -13.35
CA VAL A 504 31.22 -15.07 -14.34
C VAL A 504 32.29 -15.90 -15.09
N SER A 505 33.49 -16.02 -14.57
CA SER A 505 34.60 -16.72 -15.21
C SER A 505 34.35 -18.22 -15.44
N MET A 506 33.40 -18.82 -14.69
CA MET A 506 32.94 -20.19 -14.88
C MET A 506 32.05 -20.36 -16.13
N TRP A 507 31.50 -19.27 -16.64
CA TRP A 507 30.72 -19.27 -17.87
C TRP A 507 31.56 -18.80 -19.06
N ARG A 508 31.52 -19.55 -20.14
CA ARG A 508 32.22 -19.24 -21.38
C ARG A 508 31.23 -18.76 -22.44
N ALA A 509 31.19 -17.46 -22.68
CA ALA A 509 30.47 -16.88 -23.81
C ALA A 509 31.37 -16.86 -25.03
N THR A 510 30.95 -17.52 -26.12
CA THR A 510 31.66 -17.53 -27.38
C THR A 510 30.83 -16.84 -28.45
N ASP A 511 31.25 -15.65 -28.85
CA ASP A 511 30.63 -14.94 -29.96
C ASP A 511 31.02 -15.58 -31.30
N LEU A 512 30.04 -16.05 -32.04
CA LEU A 512 30.15 -16.70 -33.34
C LEU A 512 29.66 -15.79 -34.48
N GLY A 513 29.12 -14.65 -34.14
CA GLY A 513 28.60 -13.62 -35.03
C GLY A 513 29.35 -12.31 -34.94
N GLN A 514 28.62 -11.25 -34.80
CA GLN A 514 29.10 -9.90 -34.49
C GLN A 514 28.11 -9.27 -33.48
N THR A 515 27.97 -9.92 -32.34
CA THR A 515 27.08 -9.49 -31.26
C THR A 515 27.68 -8.27 -30.57
N ASP A 516 27.05 -7.11 -30.67
CA ASP A 516 27.61 -5.85 -30.15
C ASP A 516 27.73 -5.84 -28.63
N GLN A 517 26.80 -6.46 -27.95
CA GLN A 517 26.76 -6.56 -26.49
C GLN A 517 26.51 -8.01 -26.08
N LEU A 518 27.38 -8.55 -25.25
CA LEU A 518 27.27 -9.91 -24.71
C LEU A 518 27.99 -9.96 -23.36
N TYR A 519 27.27 -9.71 -22.26
CA TYR A 519 27.86 -9.58 -20.93
C TYR A 519 26.81 -9.80 -19.81
N ARG A 520 27.29 -9.99 -18.58
CA ARG A 520 26.45 -9.98 -17.39
C ARG A 520 25.96 -8.56 -17.11
N GLU A 521 24.64 -8.38 -16.94
CA GLU A 521 24.02 -7.13 -16.56
C GLU A 521 23.37 -7.25 -15.16
N GLU A 522 23.49 -6.22 -14.33
CA GLU A 522 22.81 -6.13 -13.04
C GLU A 522 21.63 -5.16 -13.18
N LYS A 523 20.42 -5.72 -13.30
CA LYS A 523 19.19 -4.97 -13.50
C LYS A 523 17.99 -5.83 -13.10
N ALA A 524 17.57 -5.72 -11.84
CA ALA A 524 16.56 -6.57 -11.22
C ALA A 524 15.22 -6.62 -11.99
N VAL A 525 14.75 -5.48 -12.53
CA VAL A 525 13.50 -5.40 -13.29
C VAL A 525 13.52 -6.19 -14.61
N ASP A 526 14.68 -6.59 -15.09
CA ASP A 526 14.90 -7.34 -16.32
C ASP A 526 15.33 -8.79 -16.05
N SER A 527 15.52 -9.19 -14.78
CA SER A 527 15.95 -10.53 -14.38
C SER A 527 14.74 -11.40 -14.05
N LEU A 528 14.86 -12.70 -14.31
CA LEU A 528 13.84 -13.70 -13.92
C LEU A 528 13.94 -14.00 -12.43
N GLU A 529 15.18 -14.10 -11.92
CA GLU A 529 15.48 -14.34 -10.52
C GLU A 529 16.53 -13.32 -10.05
N GLY A 530 16.50 -12.93 -8.79
CA GLY A 530 17.49 -12.06 -8.19
C GLY A 530 17.57 -10.66 -8.83
N LYS A 531 18.81 -10.22 -9.15
CA LYS A 531 19.06 -8.85 -9.66
C LYS A 531 19.95 -8.80 -10.90
N ALA A 532 20.45 -9.94 -11.38
CA ALA A 532 21.41 -10.01 -12.49
C ALA A 532 21.04 -11.12 -13.48
N HIS A 533 21.43 -10.92 -14.73
CA HIS A 533 21.20 -11.86 -15.82
C HIS A 533 22.31 -11.71 -16.87
N TRP A 534 22.35 -12.61 -17.86
CA TRP A 534 23.18 -12.44 -19.03
C TRP A 534 22.45 -11.69 -20.12
N HIS A 535 23.03 -10.57 -20.57
CA HIS A 535 22.45 -9.68 -21.58
C HIS A 535 23.12 -9.88 -22.94
N PHE A 536 22.31 -9.80 -24.01
CA PHE A 536 22.86 -9.64 -25.38
C PHE A 536 22.02 -8.64 -26.20
N TYR A 537 22.71 -7.96 -27.12
CA TYR A 537 22.10 -7.05 -28.08
C TYR A 537 22.95 -6.95 -29.32
N SER A 538 22.34 -6.77 -30.50
CA SER A 538 23.03 -6.42 -31.74
C SER A 538 22.34 -5.23 -32.41
N ALA A 539 23.13 -4.22 -32.79
CA ALA A 539 22.65 -3.10 -33.60
C ALA A 539 22.11 -3.57 -34.95
N PRO A 540 21.30 -2.76 -35.67
CA PRO A 540 20.65 -3.20 -36.92
C PRO A 540 21.56 -3.69 -38.02
N ALA A 541 22.87 -3.41 -37.98
CA ALA A 541 23.86 -3.90 -38.92
C ALA A 541 24.63 -5.14 -38.45
N GLY A 542 24.46 -5.56 -37.20
CA GLY A 542 25.09 -6.71 -36.58
C GLY A 542 24.25 -7.98 -36.71
N SER A 543 24.76 -9.09 -36.18
CA SER A 543 24.05 -10.35 -36.09
C SER A 543 24.32 -11.00 -34.73
N VAL A 544 23.27 -11.50 -34.10
CA VAL A 544 23.38 -12.26 -32.85
C VAL A 544 23.65 -13.70 -33.19
N LYS A 545 24.82 -14.21 -32.78
CA LYS A 545 25.15 -15.63 -32.85
C LYS A 545 26.21 -15.97 -31.81
N PHE A 546 25.86 -16.72 -30.79
CA PHE A 546 26.80 -17.09 -29.73
C PHE A 546 26.40 -18.39 -29.02
N THR A 547 27.37 -18.91 -28.24
CA THR A 547 27.11 -19.92 -27.21
C THR A 547 27.46 -19.38 -25.84
N LEU A 548 26.70 -19.79 -24.82
CA LEU A 548 26.98 -19.58 -23.41
C LEU A 548 27.06 -20.94 -22.73
N GLU A 549 28.23 -21.29 -22.17
CA GLU A 549 28.53 -22.65 -21.73
C GLU A 549 29.20 -22.67 -20.35
N GLN A 550 28.91 -23.74 -19.59
CA GLN A 550 29.65 -24.08 -18.38
C GLN A 550 30.05 -25.56 -18.40
N ASP A 551 31.29 -25.84 -18.03
CA ASP A 551 31.80 -27.20 -17.87
C ASP A 551 31.65 -27.62 -16.40
N VAL A 552 31.11 -28.82 -16.18
CA VAL A 552 30.94 -29.44 -14.86
C VAL A 552 31.69 -30.76 -14.84
N THR A 553 32.61 -30.86 -13.88
CA THR A 553 33.36 -32.09 -13.60
C THR A 553 32.91 -32.68 -12.27
N ASP A 554 33.31 -33.90 -12.00
CA ASP A 554 33.09 -34.58 -10.72
C ASP A 554 31.60 -34.81 -10.37
N LEU A 555 30.74 -34.93 -11.40
CA LEU A 555 29.38 -35.37 -11.21
C LEU A 555 29.32 -36.85 -10.88
N PRO A 556 28.60 -37.29 -9.86
CA PRO A 556 28.30 -38.70 -9.63
C PRO A 556 27.59 -39.32 -10.85
N ALA A 557 27.76 -40.61 -11.06
CA ALA A 557 26.96 -41.30 -12.06
C ALA A 557 25.49 -41.20 -11.71
N GLY A 558 24.67 -40.76 -12.66
CA GLY A 558 23.24 -40.52 -12.38
C GLY A 558 22.46 -39.99 -13.59
N LYS A 559 21.19 -39.70 -13.34
CA LYS A 559 20.35 -38.99 -14.29
C LYS A 559 20.28 -37.52 -13.89
N TYR A 560 20.44 -36.65 -14.87
CA TYR A 560 20.47 -35.19 -14.69
C TYR A 560 19.44 -34.51 -15.57
N ALA A 561 19.01 -33.35 -15.12
CA ALA A 561 18.20 -32.40 -15.87
C ALA A 561 18.93 -31.06 -15.95
N TYR A 562 18.82 -30.40 -17.11
CA TYR A 562 19.34 -29.06 -17.34
C TYR A 562 18.23 -28.14 -17.78
N GLU A 563 18.12 -27.01 -17.11
CA GLU A 563 17.14 -25.97 -17.34
C GLU A 563 17.88 -24.64 -17.53
N ILE A 564 17.40 -23.78 -18.45
CA ILE A 564 17.86 -22.41 -18.64
C ILE A 564 16.76 -21.59 -19.27
N SER A 565 16.59 -20.35 -18.82
CA SER A 565 15.51 -19.47 -19.25
C SER A 565 16.03 -18.34 -20.14
N VAL A 566 15.24 -17.99 -21.15
CA VAL A 566 15.54 -16.92 -22.10
C VAL A 566 14.34 -16.02 -22.30
N MET A 567 14.58 -14.72 -22.48
CA MET A 567 13.60 -13.70 -22.87
C MET A 567 14.23 -12.82 -23.92
N GLY A 568 13.49 -12.38 -24.93
CA GLY A 568 14.03 -11.47 -25.94
C GLY A 568 13.05 -11.15 -27.06
N GLY A 569 13.51 -10.32 -28.00
CA GLY A 569 12.70 -9.88 -29.13
C GLY A 569 13.53 -9.40 -30.31
N ASP A 570 12.82 -8.99 -31.38
CA ASP A 570 13.37 -8.53 -32.65
C ASP A 570 14.30 -9.55 -33.33
N CYS A 571 14.15 -10.83 -32.98
CA CYS A 571 15.05 -11.92 -33.43
C CYS A 571 14.91 -12.27 -34.91
N GLY A 572 13.75 -11.96 -35.54
CA GLY A 572 13.45 -12.40 -36.90
C GLY A 572 13.40 -13.94 -37.00
N ALA A 573 14.08 -14.52 -38.00
CA ALA A 573 14.33 -15.96 -37.98
C ALA A 573 15.33 -16.27 -36.88
N GLN A 574 14.98 -17.19 -35.99
CA GLN A 574 15.80 -17.54 -34.84
C GLN A 574 16.08 -19.04 -34.75
N THR A 575 17.22 -19.37 -34.18
CA THR A 575 17.57 -20.72 -33.71
C THR A 575 18.08 -20.61 -32.29
N VAL A 576 17.28 -21.05 -31.34
CA VAL A 576 17.62 -20.99 -29.90
C VAL A 576 17.39 -22.37 -29.31
N TYR A 577 18.42 -22.91 -28.65
CA TYR A 577 18.29 -24.20 -27.94
C TYR A 577 19.30 -24.32 -26.81
N SER A 578 18.87 -24.96 -25.74
CA SER A 578 19.77 -25.48 -24.73
C SER A 578 20.34 -26.82 -25.16
N TYR A 579 21.57 -27.15 -24.69
CA TYR A 579 22.17 -28.45 -24.97
C TYR A 579 23.02 -28.94 -23.80
N LEU A 580 23.22 -30.26 -23.80
CA LEU A 580 24.08 -30.93 -22.85
C LEU A 580 25.03 -31.87 -23.62
N LEU A 581 26.35 -31.68 -23.43
CA LEU A 581 27.38 -32.53 -23.97
C LEU A 581 27.95 -33.44 -22.89
N ILE A 582 28.28 -34.68 -23.26
CA ILE A 582 29.01 -35.62 -22.40
C ILE A 582 30.33 -35.94 -23.13
N ASN A 583 31.47 -35.61 -22.50
CA ASN A 583 32.79 -35.75 -23.06
C ASN A 583 32.95 -35.09 -24.45
N GLY A 584 32.24 -34.00 -24.69
CA GLY A 584 32.27 -33.21 -25.92
C GLY A 584 31.31 -33.68 -27.00
N GLU A 585 30.56 -34.76 -26.79
CA GLU A 585 29.54 -35.23 -27.72
C GLU A 585 28.12 -34.80 -27.24
N GLU A 586 27.28 -34.33 -28.16
CA GLU A 586 25.92 -33.92 -27.82
C GLU A 586 25.07 -35.10 -27.38
N ALA A 587 24.70 -35.10 -26.11
CA ALA A 587 23.80 -36.11 -25.53
C ALA A 587 22.33 -35.75 -25.74
N ARG A 588 21.99 -34.47 -25.63
CA ARG A 588 20.63 -33.96 -25.83
C ARG A 588 20.57 -32.44 -26.02
N ARG A 589 19.55 -31.96 -26.75
CA ARG A 589 19.20 -30.54 -26.81
C ARG A 589 17.71 -30.34 -26.64
N CYS A 590 17.30 -29.10 -26.32
CA CYS A 590 15.92 -28.67 -26.24
C CYS A 590 15.78 -27.31 -26.96
N GLU A 591 14.99 -27.28 -28.02
CA GLU A 591 14.65 -26.05 -28.73
C GLU A 591 13.79 -25.15 -27.85
N THR A 592 14.00 -23.84 -27.99
CA THR A 592 13.19 -22.78 -27.33
C THR A 592 13.09 -21.58 -28.25
N GLU A 593 12.40 -20.53 -27.81
CA GLU A 593 12.23 -19.31 -28.59
C GLU A 593 12.21 -18.07 -27.71
N MET A 594 12.39 -16.90 -28.31
CA MET A 594 12.22 -15.59 -27.69
C MET A 594 11.17 -14.82 -28.47
N THR A 595 10.17 -14.28 -27.79
CA THR A 595 8.97 -13.71 -28.41
C THR A 595 8.87 -12.22 -28.18
N ARG A 596 8.96 -11.77 -26.92
CA ARG A 596 8.80 -10.36 -26.54
C ARG A 596 9.33 -10.09 -25.13
N TRP A 597 9.29 -8.84 -24.74
CA TRP A 597 9.55 -8.38 -23.38
C TRP A 597 8.58 -9.02 -22.37
N ASP A 598 9.10 -9.34 -21.18
CA ASP A 598 8.38 -9.92 -20.05
C ASP A 598 7.75 -11.31 -20.31
N GLU A 599 8.25 -12.01 -21.33
CA GLU A 599 7.86 -13.39 -21.62
C GLU A 599 9.09 -14.29 -21.62
N TRP A 600 9.27 -15.02 -20.50
CA TRP A 600 10.37 -15.94 -20.31
C TRP A 600 10.02 -17.35 -20.79
N HIS A 601 10.93 -17.97 -21.54
CA HIS A 601 10.82 -19.34 -22.03
C HIS A 601 11.93 -20.18 -21.43
N THR A 602 11.59 -21.28 -20.74
CA THR A 602 12.56 -22.18 -20.13
C THR A 602 12.75 -23.42 -21.01
N ALA A 603 13.97 -23.60 -21.50
CA ALA A 603 14.38 -24.83 -22.18
C ALA A 603 14.75 -25.89 -21.14
N VAL A 604 14.13 -27.07 -21.21
CA VAL A 604 14.29 -28.12 -20.21
C VAL A 604 14.74 -29.44 -20.87
N ILE A 605 15.95 -29.87 -20.52
CA ILE A 605 16.49 -31.20 -20.87
C ILE A 605 16.33 -32.11 -19.64
N ARG A 606 15.75 -33.29 -19.79
CA ARG A 606 15.51 -34.24 -18.69
C ARG A 606 16.12 -35.61 -18.96
N ASP A 607 16.32 -36.37 -17.89
CA ASP A 607 16.69 -37.79 -17.92
C ASP A 607 17.99 -38.11 -18.71
N VAL A 608 19.00 -37.24 -18.66
CA VAL A 608 20.29 -37.48 -19.28
C VAL A 608 21.14 -38.35 -18.35
N SER A 609 21.52 -39.56 -18.79
CA SER A 609 22.37 -40.44 -18.02
C SER A 609 23.83 -39.99 -18.16
N VAL A 610 24.44 -39.60 -17.05
CA VAL A 610 25.86 -39.18 -16.97
C VAL A 610 26.66 -40.30 -16.31
N PRO A 611 27.72 -40.84 -16.97
CA PRO A 611 28.64 -41.82 -16.36
C PRO A 611 29.51 -41.17 -15.28
N GLU A 612 30.02 -41.96 -14.36
CA GLU A 612 31.00 -41.50 -13.38
C GLU A 612 32.24 -40.92 -14.04
N GLY A 613 32.70 -39.76 -13.56
CA GLY A 613 33.91 -39.11 -14.09
C GLY A 613 33.78 -38.48 -15.49
N ALA A 614 32.57 -38.44 -16.04
CA ALA A 614 32.34 -37.75 -17.31
C ALA A 614 32.42 -36.23 -17.15
N ARG A 615 33.00 -35.54 -18.11
CA ARG A 615 32.89 -34.08 -18.24
C ARG A 615 31.55 -33.75 -18.89
N VAL A 616 30.75 -32.98 -18.22
CA VAL A 616 29.48 -32.47 -18.73
C VAL A 616 29.65 -31.01 -19.10
N THR A 617 29.25 -30.63 -20.32
CA THR A 617 29.12 -29.21 -20.72
C THR A 617 27.65 -28.92 -20.91
N VAL A 618 27.12 -27.98 -20.15
CA VAL A 618 25.80 -27.40 -20.40
C VAL A 618 25.94 -26.13 -21.22
N GLY A 619 25.02 -25.88 -22.12
CA GLY A 619 25.11 -24.71 -22.98
C GLY A 619 23.76 -24.21 -23.49
N LEU A 620 23.77 -22.96 -23.92
CA LEU A 620 22.74 -22.32 -24.70
C LEU A 620 23.33 -21.82 -26.01
N TYR A 621 22.68 -22.13 -27.12
CA TYR A 621 22.99 -21.56 -28.44
C TYR A 621 21.91 -20.57 -28.82
N VAL A 622 22.31 -19.38 -29.26
CA VAL A 622 21.42 -18.32 -29.74
C VAL A 622 21.90 -17.84 -31.10
N GLU A 623 20.99 -17.83 -32.08
CA GLU A 623 21.19 -17.23 -33.41
C GLU A 623 19.92 -16.50 -33.81
N CYS A 624 20.01 -15.19 -34.09
CA CYS A 624 18.92 -14.33 -34.51
C CYS A 624 19.32 -13.57 -35.78
N ALA A 625 18.46 -13.64 -36.80
CA ALA A 625 18.64 -12.95 -38.07
C ALA A 625 18.02 -11.54 -38.13
N GLY A 626 17.26 -11.17 -37.11
CA GLY A 626 16.56 -9.88 -37.03
C GLY A 626 17.53 -8.73 -36.72
N PRO A 627 17.36 -7.56 -37.34
CA PRO A 627 18.13 -6.38 -37.01
C PRO A 627 17.65 -5.81 -35.64
N GLY A 628 18.60 -5.56 -34.75
CA GLY A 628 18.31 -5.06 -33.41
C GLY A 628 17.88 -6.15 -32.42
N ALA A 629 18.17 -7.42 -32.70
CA ALA A 629 17.87 -8.53 -31.80
C ALA A 629 18.49 -8.32 -30.41
N TRP A 630 17.70 -8.60 -29.39
CA TRP A 630 18.07 -8.42 -27.98
C TRP A 630 17.52 -9.55 -27.13
N GLY A 631 18.14 -9.79 -25.98
CA GLY A 631 17.60 -10.75 -25.03
C GLY A 631 18.36 -10.81 -23.71
N LYS A 632 17.78 -11.62 -22.84
CA LYS A 632 18.23 -11.91 -21.48
C LYS A 632 18.26 -13.42 -21.28
N ILE A 633 19.20 -13.90 -20.48
CA ILE A 633 19.36 -15.31 -20.14
C ILE A 633 19.52 -15.39 -18.62
N ASP A 634 18.78 -16.27 -17.97
CA ASP A 634 18.78 -16.38 -16.51
C ASP A 634 18.42 -17.79 -16.03
N ALA A 635 18.53 -18.02 -14.71
CA ALA A 635 18.08 -19.23 -14.01
C ALA A 635 18.57 -20.55 -14.64
N ALA A 636 19.88 -20.66 -14.88
CA ALA A 636 20.48 -21.91 -15.34
C ALA A 636 20.65 -22.90 -14.18
N ILE A 637 20.12 -24.12 -14.32
CA ILE A 637 20.11 -25.16 -13.29
C ILE A 637 20.52 -26.50 -13.90
N LEU A 638 21.51 -27.17 -13.30
CA LEU A 638 21.81 -28.59 -13.52
C LEU A 638 21.57 -29.36 -12.22
N LYS A 639 20.60 -30.29 -12.22
CA LYS A 639 20.21 -31.05 -11.03
C LYS A 639 20.00 -32.50 -11.29
#